data_364d275695e6278465d6999db081f97a
#
_entry.id   364d275695e6278465d6999db081f97a
#
_cell.length_a   1.000
_cell.length_b   1.000
_cell.length_c   1.000
_cell.angle_alpha   90.00
_cell.angle_beta   90.00
_cell.angle_gamma   90.00
#
_symmetry.space_group_name_H-M   'P 1'
#
loop_
_entity.id
_entity.type
_entity.pdbx_description
1 polymer ?
#
loop_
_entity_poly.entity_id
_entity_poly.type
_entity_poly.pdbx_seq_one_letter_code
_entity_poly.pdbx_strand_id
1 'polypeptide(L)'
;MKKNTLLFVLAMVVAFLGSLSAQQVTPEQATKACERFLTEYYPTSTLPAAKLQETLVDEEGMTCMYRFSLDGVGFVIVSASQSVMPVLAYSFDDNFEMIPPVKNILHLYEQVVRATEDGSAPADAKSVADWKRYLSDEFTPQHPKTPTHGPLLTTRWNQNKYYNTYCPWDINSGSYYDYRVPNGCVALASAQIMNYHRFPDHGNGGSSYIPPGYPRQTVMFNQHTYHWDAMCNQPQSYACEVAKLAYHFGVAIQMGYTPDGSGAQSEDAMRQLANTFKYDQSIAQYHQGQFMLDSADRVFYTNLLKGEIDARRPIYYSGCSETSCHAYVLDGYDNEDRFHINYGWGGASNGNYALENFVAGSTHYDFSGAAIVRIFPSGAIPDTYCQGHQRNTASFGYIADGSPTAKPYQANPDCSWMVATPNAHSYTFTFDRLDLNPNVDFVTIYNGPTVESGVKANITGSTLPTTSYTVDADSVLITFTSTGSANENTDYYGFLISYNTILSASTCSATQTINDWHTILSDGSNDGTPYRAETNCTWNVNLNYISGFAFNFTKFDLGYGDFVDVYNATTTPPTLYKRFDIYEPPTGIYNVNFKKMRIHFISDNFDEGNGFELSYYALASIDDHSGLDDLTIYPNPASDNIHIQFSLESDATVQCHLLDLTGKTIRTETIQANVGENHHTIGVSNLSSGFYILEMSTPTGKTIRKVMVE
;
A
#
# COMPACT_ATOMS: atom_id res chain seq x y z
N MET A 1 -53.97 -46.63 38.53
CA MET A 1 -53.52 -45.28 38.90
C MET A 1 -51.99 -45.04 38.77
N LYS A 2 -51.25 -45.75 37.92
CA LYS A 2 -49.79 -45.51 37.74
C LYS A 2 -49.33 -45.09 36.31
N LYS A 3 -50.27 -44.96 35.38
CA LYS A 3 -49.94 -44.54 34.00
C LYS A 3 -50.17 -43.04 33.71
N ASN A 4 -50.96 -42.33 34.50
CA ASN A 4 -51.29 -40.92 34.26
C ASN A 4 -50.31 -39.94 34.94
N THR A 5 -49.53 -40.41 35.94
CA THR A 5 -48.51 -39.54 36.61
C THR A 5 -47.25 -39.42 35.81
N LEU A 6 -46.93 -40.39 34.93
CA LEU A 6 -45.70 -40.29 34.06
C LEU A 6 -45.91 -39.36 32.87
N LEU A 7 -47.14 -39.24 32.36
CA LEU A 7 -47.45 -38.29 31.27
C LEU A 7 -47.46 -36.83 31.75
N PHE A 8 -47.83 -36.59 33.00
CA PHE A 8 -47.82 -35.20 33.55
C PHE A 8 -46.43 -34.71 33.90
N VAL A 9 -45.51 -35.58 34.31
CA VAL A 9 -44.10 -35.24 34.54
C VAL A 9 -43.34 -35.02 33.22
N LEU A 10 -43.67 -35.82 32.18
CA LEU A 10 -43.08 -35.63 30.86
C LEU A 10 -43.59 -34.36 30.16
N ALA A 11 -44.86 -33.98 30.38
CA ALA A 11 -45.44 -32.72 29.89
C ALA A 11 -44.90 -31.48 30.64
N MET A 12 -44.55 -31.59 31.94
CA MET A 12 -43.88 -30.51 32.69
C MET A 12 -42.42 -30.37 32.37
N VAL A 13 -41.69 -31.43 31.99
CA VAL A 13 -40.29 -31.35 31.56
C VAL A 13 -40.18 -30.78 30.13
N VAL A 14 -41.16 -31.08 29.26
CA VAL A 14 -41.22 -30.49 27.92
C VAL A 14 -41.69 -29.01 27.94
N ALA A 15 -42.46 -28.61 28.98
CA ALA A 15 -42.87 -27.21 29.15
C ALA A 15 -41.80 -26.33 29.82
N PHE A 16 -40.68 -26.87 30.30
CA PHE A 16 -39.51 -26.13 30.83
C PHE A 16 -38.33 -26.06 29.84
N LEU A 17 -38.45 -26.64 28.68
CA LEU A 17 -37.70 -26.27 27.49
C LEU A 17 -38.44 -25.16 26.77
N GLY A 18 -38.86 -24.14 27.56
CA GLY A 18 -39.29 -22.87 26.99
C GLY A 18 -38.15 -22.32 26.13
N SER A 19 -38.39 -22.18 24.86
CA SER A 19 -37.56 -21.39 23.98
C SER A 19 -37.10 -20.16 24.76
N LEU A 20 -35.81 -20.02 25.01
CA LEU A 20 -35.20 -18.73 25.33
C LEU A 20 -35.57 -17.85 24.13
N SER A 21 -36.72 -17.16 24.24
CA SER A 21 -37.13 -16.16 23.28
C SER A 21 -36.02 -15.13 23.29
N ALA A 22 -35.44 -14.85 22.13
CA ALA A 22 -34.51 -13.77 21.97
C ALA A 22 -35.16 -12.51 22.58
N GLN A 23 -34.42 -11.84 23.46
CA GLN A 23 -34.90 -10.62 24.11
C GLN A 23 -34.24 -9.43 23.49
N GLN A 24 -35.03 -8.64 22.78
CA GLN A 24 -34.57 -7.40 22.16
C GLN A 24 -34.06 -6.42 23.22
N VAL A 25 -32.94 -5.78 22.95
CA VAL A 25 -32.25 -4.82 23.83
C VAL A 25 -32.84 -3.43 23.62
N THR A 26 -33.20 -2.73 24.70
CA THR A 26 -33.63 -1.34 24.63
C THR A 26 -32.44 -0.36 24.56
N PRO A 27 -32.62 0.90 24.11
CA PRO A 27 -31.56 1.90 24.13
C PRO A 27 -30.94 2.12 25.52
N GLU A 28 -31.73 2.03 26.59
CA GLU A 28 -31.25 2.15 27.98
C GLU A 28 -30.40 0.98 28.39
N GLN A 29 -30.77 -0.24 28.00
CA GLN A 29 -29.98 -1.45 28.23
C GLN A 29 -28.67 -1.41 27.44
N ALA A 30 -28.70 -0.96 26.19
CA ALA A 30 -27.51 -0.79 25.37
C ALA A 30 -26.56 0.26 25.96
N THR A 31 -27.09 1.36 26.46
CA THR A 31 -26.30 2.39 27.16
C THR A 31 -25.63 1.82 28.40
N LYS A 32 -26.37 1.09 29.22
CA LYS A 32 -25.83 0.43 30.43
C LYS A 32 -24.73 -0.58 30.07
N ALA A 33 -24.91 -1.35 29.00
CA ALA A 33 -23.89 -2.29 28.52
C ALA A 33 -22.63 -1.58 28.00
N CYS A 34 -22.78 -0.49 27.23
CA CYS A 34 -21.68 0.33 26.76
C CYS A 34 -20.84 0.91 27.91
N GLU A 35 -21.48 1.54 28.89
CA GLU A 35 -20.82 2.13 30.06
C GLU A 35 -20.03 1.08 30.87
N ARG A 36 -20.60 -0.11 31.05
CA ARG A 36 -19.93 -1.22 31.75
C ARG A 36 -18.78 -1.81 30.95
N PHE A 37 -18.95 -1.95 29.64
CA PHE A 37 -17.88 -2.30 28.76
C PHE A 37 -16.69 -1.33 28.89
N LEU A 38 -16.93 -0.03 28.88
CA LEU A 38 -15.87 0.98 29.09
C LEU A 38 -15.18 0.81 30.45
N THR A 39 -15.92 0.41 31.49
CA THR A 39 -15.32 0.14 32.81
C THR A 39 -14.32 -1.01 32.76
N GLU A 40 -14.54 -2.01 31.89
CA GLU A 40 -13.67 -3.19 31.75
C GLU A 40 -12.52 -2.95 30.76
N TYR A 41 -12.77 -2.31 29.63
CA TYR A 41 -11.84 -2.30 28.49
C TYR A 41 -11.10 -0.98 28.30
N TYR A 42 -11.67 0.15 28.74
CA TYR A 42 -11.02 1.42 28.51
C TYR A 42 -9.70 1.53 29.32
N PRO A 43 -8.57 1.91 28.67
CA PRO A 43 -7.22 1.74 29.27
C PRO A 43 -6.94 2.60 30.49
N THR A 44 -7.71 3.67 30.72
CA THR A 44 -7.49 4.60 31.84
C THR A 44 -8.63 4.54 32.86
N SER A 45 -8.41 5.10 34.05
CA SER A 45 -9.43 5.21 35.10
C SER A 45 -10.47 6.30 34.82
N THR A 46 -10.15 7.28 33.99
CA THR A 46 -11.07 8.34 33.57
C THR A 46 -11.79 7.86 32.32
N LEU A 47 -13.05 7.42 32.49
CA LEU A 47 -13.84 6.92 31.39
C LEU A 47 -14.42 8.08 30.56
N PRO A 48 -14.40 7.97 29.22
CA PRO A 48 -15.11 8.93 28.37
C PRO A 48 -16.62 8.75 28.54
N ALA A 49 -17.39 9.81 28.40
CA ALA A 49 -18.83 9.68 28.31
C ALA A 49 -19.23 9.06 26.96
N ALA A 50 -20.06 8.03 27.03
CA ALA A 50 -20.63 7.40 25.86
C ALA A 50 -21.98 8.06 25.50
N LYS A 51 -22.15 8.45 24.25
CA LYS A 51 -23.36 9.08 23.75
C LYS A 51 -23.96 8.25 22.60
N LEU A 52 -25.21 7.80 22.76
CA LEU A 52 -25.94 7.16 21.68
C LEU A 52 -26.08 8.13 20.49
N GLN A 53 -25.52 7.76 19.35
CA GLN A 53 -25.55 8.54 18.11
C GLN A 53 -26.59 8.05 17.13
N GLU A 54 -26.78 6.73 17.08
CA GLU A 54 -27.59 6.13 16.04
C GLU A 54 -28.17 4.79 16.50
N THR A 55 -29.38 4.53 16.09
CA THR A 55 -30.01 3.20 16.16
C THR A 55 -30.03 2.64 14.74
N LEU A 56 -29.27 1.56 14.53
CA LEU A 56 -29.15 0.91 13.24
C LEU A 56 -30.29 -0.10 13.10
N VAL A 57 -31.06 0.04 12.03
CA VAL A 57 -32.20 -0.82 11.70
C VAL A 57 -31.96 -1.50 10.36
N ASP A 58 -32.48 -2.71 10.19
CA ASP A 58 -32.47 -3.40 8.91
C ASP A 58 -33.52 -2.83 7.93
N GLU A 59 -33.60 -3.42 6.73
CA GLU A 59 -34.55 -3.00 5.68
C GLU A 59 -36.02 -3.18 6.08
N GLU A 60 -36.33 -4.03 7.05
CA GLU A 60 -37.70 -4.28 7.56
C GLU A 60 -38.04 -3.41 8.77
N GLY A 61 -37.08 -2.60 9.26
CA GLY A 61 -37.23 -1.68 10.38
C GLY A 61 -37.00 -2.32 11.75
N MET A 62 -36.42 -3.53 11.82
CA MET A 62 -36.01 -4.14 13.07
C MET A 62 -34.71 -3.49 13.57
N THR A 63 -34.65 -3.15 14.85
CA THR A 63 -33.44 -2.62 15.47
C THR A 63 -32.41 -3.74 15.61
N CYS A 64 -31.23 -3.57 15.00
CA CYS A 64 -30.15 -4.55 15.02
C CYS A 64 -28.97 -4.14 15.90
N MET A 65 -28.68 -2.84 15.98
CA MET A 65 -27.52 -2.34 16.73
C MET A 65 -27.72 -0.91 17.23
N TYR A 66 -26.89 -0.52 18.21
CA TYR A 66 -26.78 0.82 18.74
C TYR A 66 -25.34 1.31 18.62
N ARG A 67 -25.13 2.46 17.96
CA ARG A 67 -23.82 3.08 17.83
C ARG A 67 -23.66 4.23 18.82
N PHE A 68 -22.61 4.14 19.62
CA PHE A 68 -22.21 5.18 20.57
C PHE A 68 -20.93 5.87 20.06
N SER A 69 -20.85 7.18 20.25
CA SER A 69 -19.58 7.92 20.21
C SER A 69 -19.05 8.10 21.62
N LEU A 70 -17.72 8.17 21.73
CA LEU A 70 -17.06 8.50 22.98
C LEU A 70 -16.66 9.98 22.99
N ASP A 71 -16.68 10.64 24.17
CA ASP A 71 -16.20 12.02 24.27
C ASP A 71 -14.70 12.08 23.91
N GLY A 72 -14.38 12.89 22.90
CA GLY A 72 -13.05 13.00 22.32
C GLY A 72 -12.91 12.13 21.06
N VAL A 73 -12.39 10.93 21.18
CA VAL A 73 -12.16 10.00 20.07
C VAL A 73 -12.68 8.62 20.44
N GLY A 74 -13.32 7.93 19.51
CA GLY A 74 -13.73 6.55 19.66
C GLY A 74 -15.22 6.28 19.45
N PHE A 75 -15.53 4.99 19.35
CA PHE A 75 -16.92 4.51 19.21
C PHE A 75 -17.10 3.13 19.86
N VAL A 76 -18.36 2.77 20.12
CA VAL A 76 -18.78 1.43 20.53
C VAL A 76 -20.06 1.07 19.77
N ILE A 77 -20.11 -0.15 19.23
CA ILE A 77 -21.31 -0.74 18.61
C ILE A 77 -21.82 -1.86 19.51
N VAL A 78 -23.06 -1.72 19.96
CA VAL A 78 -23.75 -2.64 20.88
C VAL A 78 -24.85 -3.36 20.11
N SER A 79 -24.96 -4.67 20.29
CA SER A 79 -26.04 -5.49 19.71
C SER A 79 -27.40 -5.11 20.25
N ALA A 80 -28.45 -5.23 19.45
CA ALA A 80 -29.82 -5.10 19.88
C ALA A 80 -30.50 -6.42 20.29
N SER A 81 -29.74 -7.52 20.34
CA SER A 81 -30.21 -8.84 20.78
C SER A 81 -29.39 -9.37 21.95
N GLN A 82 -30.07 -9.87 23.00
CA GLN A 82 -29.40 -10.55 24.11
C GLN A 82 -28.89 -11.95 23.74
N SER A 83 -29.22 -12.45 22.57
CA SER A 83 -28.73 -13.73 22.03
C SER A 83 -27.40 -13.61 21.31
N VAL A 84 -26.91 -12.39 21.09
CA VAL A 84 -25.66 -12.05 20.40
C VAL A 84 -24.76 -11.29 21.38
N MET A 85 -23.44 -11.39 21.23
CA MET A 85 -22.49 -10.72 22.13
C MET A 85 -22.82 -9.23 22.31
N PRO A 86 -22.68 -8.67 23.54
CA PRO A 86 -23.11 -7.32 23.83
C PRO A 86 -22.42 -6.24 23.02
N VAL A 87 -21.10 -6.30 22.87
CA VAL A 87 -20.31 -5.32 22.12
C VAL A 87 -19.70 -5.98 20.90
N LEU A 88 -20.14 -5.51 19.72
CA LEU A 88 -19.79 -6.03 18.40
C LEU A 88 -18.51 -5.43 17.85
N ALA A 89 -18.33 -4.12 18.09
CA ALA A 89 -17.14 -3.41 17.65
C ALA A 89 -16.86 -2.21 18.55
N TYR A 90 -15.60 -1.79 18.62
CA TYR A 90 -15.19 -0.57 19.31
C TYR A 90 -13.84 -0.06 18.83
N SER A 91 -13.61 1.23 19.04
CA SER A 91 -12.29 1.88 18.98
C SER A 91 -12.17 2.90 20.10
N PHE A 92 -10.94 3.06 20.63
CA PHE A 92 -10.62 4.11 21.59
C PHE A 92 -9.72 5.20 20.97
N ASP A 93 -9.23 4.97 19.75
CA ASP A 93 -8.22 5.80 19.08
C ASP A 93 -8.73 6.39 17.75
N ASP A 94 -9.80 5.85 17.20
CA ASP A 94 -10.35 6.22 15.88
C ASP A 94 -11.85 6.45 15.92
N ASN A 95 -12.33 7.44 15.17
CA ASN A 95 -13.74 7.75 15.05
C ASN A 95 -14.44 6.85 14.02
N PHE A 96 -15.70 6.62 14.27
CA PHE A 96 -16.54 5.89 13.34
C PHE A 96 -16.90 6.74 12.12
N GLU A 97 -16.65 6.16 10.94
CA GLU A 97 -17.16 6.66 9.66
C GLU A 97 -17.79 5.51 8.88
N MET A 98 -18.87 5.76 8.18
CA MET A 98 -19.59 4.75 7.40
C MET A 98 -18.86 4.50 6.06
N ILE A 99 -17.67 3.92 6.12
CA ILE A 99 -16.89 3.52 4.94
C ILE A 99 -17.42 2.19 4.36
N PRO A 100 -17.20 1.92 3.05
CA PRO A 100 -17.72 0.71 2.40
C PRO A 100 -17.41 -0.61 3.11
N PRO A 101 -16.19 -0.91 3.58
CA PRO A 101 -15.90 -2.16 4.28
C PRO A 101 -16.64 -2.29 5.62
N VAL A 102 -16.89 -1.18 6.32
CA VAL A 102 -17.66 -1.18 7.57
C VAL A 102 -19.14 -1.53 7.29
N LYS A 103 -19.71 -1.04 6.20
CA LYS A 103 -21.08 -1.42 5.79
C LYS A 103 -21.22 -2.93 5.64
N ASN A 104 -20.23 -3.60 5.05
CA ASN A 104 -20.25 -5.05 4.88
C ASN A 104 -20.26 -5.79 6.24
N ILE A 105 -19.45 -5.34 7.20
CA ILE A 105 -19.41 -5.93 8.54
C ILE A 105 -20.71 -5.64 9.32
N LEU A 106 -21.26 -4.44 9.24
CA LEU A 106 -22.52 -4.12 9.87
C LEU A 106 -23.66 -4.94 9.27
N HIS A 107 -23.66 -5.17 7.98
CA HIS A 107 -24.65 -6.03 7.33
C HIS A 107 -24.54 -7.47 7.82
N LEU A 108 -23.34 -8.01 8.02
CA LEU A 108 -23.15 -9.30 8.69
C LEU A 108 -23.78 -9.29 10.08
N TYR A 109 -23.57 -8.24 10.88
CA TYR A 109 -24.17 -8.12 12.21
C TYR A 109 -25.70 -8.07 12.17
N GLU A 110 -26.28 -7.37 11.19
CA GLU A 110 -27.73 -7.35 10.95
C GLU A 110 -28.29 -8.76 10.69
N GLN A 111 -27.64 -9.52 9.81
CA GLN A 111 -28.05 -10.88 9.48
C GLN A 111 -28.03 -11.79 10.72
N VAL A 112 -26.96 -11.71 11.54
CA VAL A 112 -26.85 -12.52 12.76
C VAL A 112 -27.88 -12.15 13.80
N VAL A 113 -28.10 -10.87 14.06
CA VAL A 113 -29.12 -10.38 15.00
C VAL A 113 -30.50 -10.83 14.53
N ARG A 114 -30.82 -10.66 13.25
CA ARG A 114 -32.10 -11.10 12.67
C ARG A 114 -32.31 -12.60 12.87
N ALA A 115 -31.33 -13.42 12.51
CA ALA A 115 -31.43 -14.89 12.60
C ALA A 115 -31.62 -15.37 14.05
N THR A 116 -31.09 -14.67 15.05
CA THR A 116 -31.31 -15.00 16.46
C THR A 116 -32.68 -14.54 16.96
N GLU A 117 -33.20 -13.38 16.48
CA GLU A 117 -34.50 -12.85 16.89
C GLU A 117 -35.67 -13.59 16.23
N ASP A 118 -35.54 -14.04 14.99
CA ASP A 118 -36.58 -14.84 14.31
C ASP A 118 -36.50 -16.35 14.68
N GLY A 119 -35.49 -16.77 15.45
CA GLY A 119 -35.30 -18.13 15.93
C GLY A 119 -34.73 -19.10 14.87
N SER A 120 -34.27 -18.59 13.71
CA SER A 120 -33.59 -19.43 12.71
C SER A 120 -32.16 -19.78 13.16
N ALA A 121 -31.58 -19.02 14.10
CA ALA A 121 -30.33 -19.33 14.75
C ALA A 121 -30.47 -19.43 16.27
N PRO A 122 -29.75 -20.35 16.95
CA PRO A 122 -29.79 -20.48 18.40
C PRO A 122 -29.10 -19.32 19.10
N ALA A 123 -29.57 -18.94 20.27
CA ALA A 123 -28.89 -18.00 21.14
C ALA A 123 -27.52 -18.53 21.57
N ASP A 124 -26.51 -17.69 21.56
CA ASP A 124 -25.21 -18.03 22.13
C ASP A 124 -25.25 -17.95 23.65
N ALA A 125 -24.96 -19.07 24.32
CA ALA A 125 -25.05 -19.17 25.77
C ALA A 125 -24.09 -18.22 26.50
N LYS A 126 -22.90 -17.93 25.94
CA LYS A 126 -21.94 -16.98 26.48
C LYS A 126 -22.48 -15.57 26.38
N SER A 127 -23.00 -15.20 25.22
CA SER A 127 -23.61 -13.87 24.97
C SER A 127 -24.76 -13.61 25.94
N VAL A 128 -25.64 -14.57 26.16
CA VAL A 128 -26.75 -14.49 27.15
C VAL A 128 -26.19 -14.25 28.55
N ALA A 129 -25.15 -14.97 28.95
CA ALA A 129 -24.52 -14.80 30.26
C ALA A 129 -23.84 -13.41 30.40
N ASP A 130 -23.19 -12.95 29.37
CA ASP A 130 -22.55 -11.61 29.34
C ASP A 130 -23.58 -10.49 29.41
N TRP A 131 -24.70 -10.60 28.70
CA TRP A 131 -25.80 -9.65 28.81
C TRP A 131 -26.39 -9.62 30.21
N LYS A 132 -26.66 -10.81 30.81
CA LYS A 132 -27.12 -10.91 32.21
C LYS A 132 -26.15 -10.21 33.18
N ARG A 133 -24.86 -10.37 33.00
CA ARG A 133 -23.81 -9.70 33.78
C ARG A 133 -23.82 -8.20 33.57
N TYR A 134 -23.84 -7.73 32.32
CA TYR A 134 -23.88 -6.32 31.99
C TYR A 134 -25.17 -5.62 32.44
N LEU A 135 -26.28 -6.33 32.53
CA LEU A 135 -27.55 -5.73 32.98
C LEU A 135 -27.80 -5.90 34.51
N SER A 136 -27.00 -6.70 35.22
CA SER A 136 -27.11 -6.94 36.66
C SER A 136 -26.87 -5.64 37.45
N ASP A 137 -27.53 -5.49 38.59
CA ASP A 137 -27.23 -4.37 39.51
C ASP A 137 -25.93 -4.62 40.33
N GLU A 138 -25.50 -5.88 40.42
CA GLU A 138 -24.27 -6.31 41.10
C GLU A 138 -23.13 -6.53 40.06
N PHE A 139 -22.94 -5.59 39.11
CA PHE A 139 -21.90 -5.72 38.10
C PHE A 139 -20.49 -5.62 38.70
N THR A 140 -19.64 -6.58 38.36
CA THR A 140 -18.22 -6.58 38.69
C THR A 140 -17.42 -6.75 37.40
N PRO A 141 -16.44 -5.85 37.09
CA PRO A 141 -15.54 -6.03 35.99
C PRO A 141 -14.77 -7.33 36.08
N GLN A 142 -14.71 -8.10 34.99
CA GLN A 142 -14.03 -9.40 34.94
C GLN A 142 -12.72 -9.36 34.18
N HIS A 143 -12.59 -8.40 33.26
CA HIS A 143 -11.41 -8.29 32.42
C HIS A 143 -10.44 -7.27 33.00
N PRO A 144 -9.14 -7.57 33.06
CA PRO A 144 -8.14 -6.57 33.38
C PRO A 144 -8.10 -5.55 32.24
N LYS A 145 -7.93 -4.28 32.58
CA LYS A 145 -7.68 -3.17 31.62
C LYS A 145 -6.32 -3.31 30.91
N THR A 146 -5.90 -4.52 30.61
CA THR A 146 -4.62 -4.81 30.01
C THR A 146 -4.78 -5.04 28.52
N PRO A 147 -3.75 -4.70 27.75
CA PRO A 147 -3.87 -4.58 26.33
C PRO A 147 -4.26 -5.89 25.67
N THR A 148 -5.07 -5.73 24.70
CA THR A 148 -5.21 -6.53 23.51
C THR A 148 -3.83 -6.89 22.95
N HIS A 149 -3.76 -8.00 22.24
CA HIS A 149 -2.59 -8.34 21.45
C HIS A 149 -2.56 -7.42 20.20
N GLY A 150 -1.66 -6.47 20.13
CA GLY A 150 -1.61 -5.45 19.08
C GLY A 150 -2.30 -4.13 19.49
N PRO A 151 -2.63 -3.20 18.54
CA PRO A 151 -2.34 -3.32 17.12
C PRO A 151 -0.84 -3.35 16.78
N LEU A 152 -0.48 -4.11 15.74
CA LEU A 152 0.91 -4.19 15.27
C LEU A 152 1.27 -3.02 14.35
N LEU A 153 0.33 -2.55 13.55
CA LEU A 153 0.51 -1.47 12.60
C LEU A 153 0.31 -0.09 13.27
N THR A 154 1.14 0.86 12.88
CA THR A 154 0.97 2.28 13.22
C THR A 154 0.52 3.11 12.02
N THR A 155 0.37 2.47 10.85
CA THR A 155 -0.03 3.15 9.63
C THR A 155 -1.48 3.61 9.67
N ARG A 156 -1.71 4.83 9.16
CA ARG A 156 -3.04 5.42 8.96
C ARG A 156 -3.17 5.85 7.50
N TRP A 157 -2.85 4.93 6.60
CA TRP A 157 -2.79 5.21 5.17
C TRP A 157 -4.16 5.22 4.51
N ASN A 158 -4.23 5.88 3.35
CA ASN A 158 -5.44 6.06 2.58
C ASN A 158 -5.17 5.76 1.09
N GLN A 159 -6.21 5.82 0.27
CA GLN A 159 -6.16 5.57 -1.18
C GLN A 159 -6.34 6.86 -2.02
N ASN A 160 -6.55 8.00 -1.37
CA ASN A 160 -6.88 9.27 -1.98
C ASN A 160 -5.64 10.10 -2.36
N LYS A 161 -5.84 11.42 -2.57
CA LYS A 161 -4.82 12.39 -2.92
C LYS A 161 -3.53 12.21 -2.12
N TYR A 162 -2.41 12.31 -2.79
CA TYR A 162 -1.04 12.01 -2.42
C TYR A 162 -0.69 10.52 -2.31
N TYR A 163 -1.57 9.66 -1.79
CA TYR A 163 -1.34 8.20 -1.76
C TYR A 163 -1.45 7.55 -3.15
N ASN A 164 -2.23 8.15 -4.05
CA ASN A 164 -2.45 7.67 -5.41
C ASN A 164 -1.62 8.43 -6.48
N THR A 165 -0.58 9.14 -6.08
CA THR A 165 0.20 10.05 -6.95
C THR A 165 0.68 9.40 -8.25
N TYR A 166 1.06 8.14 -8.23
CA TYR A 166 1.56 7.42 -9.40
C TYR A 166 0.49 6.68 -10.18
N CYS A 167 -0.73 6.61 -9.66
CA CYS A 167 -1.85 5.93 -10.32
C CYS A 167 -2.32 6.70 -11.56
N PRO A 168 -2.97 6.03 -12.53
CA PRO A 168 -3.50 6.68 -13.74
C PRO A 168 -4.41 7.87 -13.45
N TRP A 169 -4.32 8.88 -14.32
CA TRP A 169 -5.19 10.04 -14.25
C TRP A 169 -6.55 9.72 -14.85
N ASP A 170 -7.63 10.12 -14.17
CA ASP A 170 -9.02 10.00 -14.64
C ASP A 170 -9.87 11.13 -14.05
N ILE A 171 -10.45 11.94 -14.90
CA ILE A 171 -11.29 13.08 -14.50
C ILE A 171 -12.52 12.65 -13.69
N ASN A 172 -13.02 11.41 -13.90
CA ASN A 172 -14.20 10.89 -13.22
C ASN A 172 -13.93 10.51 -11.75
N SER A 173 -12.65 10.33 -11.37
CA SER A 173 -12.27 10.08 -9.97
C SER A 173 -12.53 11.27 -9.04
N GLY A 174 -12.72 12.47 -9.61
CA GLY A 174 -13.03 13.67 -8.85
C GLY A 174 -11.88 14.23 -8.02
N SER A 175 -12.14 15.36 -7.35
CA SER A 175 -11.12 16.11 -6.61
C SER A 175 -10.65 15.43 -5.33
N TYR A 176 -11.44 14.55 -4.73
CA TYR A 176 -11.04 13.78 -3.55
C TYR A 176 -9.84 12.89 -3.82
N TYR A 177 -9.78 12.30 -5.02
CA TYR A 177 -8.68 11.50 -5.51
C TYR A 177 -7.67 12.30 -6.36
N ASP A 178 -7.78 13.63 -6.39
CA ASP A 178 -6.95 14.51 -7.21
C ASP A 178 -7.00 14.13 -8.71
N TYR A 179 -8.17 13.72 -9.18
CA TYR A 179 -8.43 13.28 -10.57
C TYR A 179 -7.53 12.10 -11.00
N ARG A 180 -7.12 11.26 -10.07
CA ARG A 180 -6.43 9.98 -10.29
C ARG A 180 -7.25 8.85 -9.73
N VAL A 181 -7.12 7.68 -10.29
CA VAL A 181 -7.78 6.50 -9.72
C VAL A 181 -7.16 6.15 -8.36
N PRO A 182 -7.94 5.57 -7.41
CA PRO A 182 -7.39 5.10 -6.14
C PRO A 182 -6.36 3.99 -6.37
N ASN A 183 -5.39 3.85 -5.47
CA ASN A 183 -4.33 2.83 -5.59
C ASN A 183 -4.81 1.39 -5.34
N GLY A 184 -6.03 1.22 -4.79
CA GLY A 184 -6.66 -0.08 -4.57
C GLY A 184 -6.34 -0.69 -3.19
N CYS A 185 -7.39 -1.27 -2.57
CA CYS A 185 -7.31 -1.80 -1.22
C CYS A 185 -6.31 -2.97 -1.10
N VAL A 186 -6.22 -3.84 -2.11
CA VAL A 186 -5.29 -4.98 -2.15
C VAL A 186 -3.84 -4.51 -2.10
N ALA A 187 -3.52 -3.49 -2.89
CA ALA A 187 -2.17 -2.91 -2.90
C ALA A 187 -1.87 -2.20 -1.57
N LEU A 188 -2.83 -1.47 -1.03
CA LEU A 188 -2.62 -0.70 0.19
C LEU A 188 -2.46 -1.61 1.42
N ALA A 189 -3.30 -2.64 1.58
CA ALA A 189 -3.19 -3.61 2.67
C ALA A 189 -1.83 -4.32 2.65
N SER A 190 -1.39 -4.77 1.47
CA SER A 190 -0.07 -5.37 1.29
C SER A 190 1.05 -4.39 1.60
N ALA A 191 0.95 -3.14 1.13
CA ALA A 191 1.96 -2.11 1.38
C ALA A 191 2.07 -1.75 2.88
N GLN A 192 0.97 -1.74 3.64
CA GLN A 192 0.99 -1.55 5.09
C GLN A 192 1.77 -2.66 5.81
N ILE A 193 1.56 -3.93 5.41
CA ILE A 193 2.31 -5.06 5.95
C ILE A 193 3.78 -4.98 5.57
N MET A 194 4.09 -4.62 4.33
CA MET A 194 5.47 -4.41 3.87
C MET A 194 6.16 -3.30 4.68
N ASN A 195 5.46 -2.21 4.96
CA ASN A 195 5.97 -1.13 5.80
C ASN A 195 6.21 -1.58 7.25
N TYR A 196 5.34 -2.40 7.81
CA TYR A 196 5.54 -2.97 9.15
C TYR A 196 6.85 -3.76 9.24
N HIS A 197 7.15 -4.58 8.23
CA HIS A 197 8.38 -5.35 8.15
C HIS A 197 9.58 -4.53 7.64
N ARG A 198 9.35 -3.34 7.05
CA ARG A 198 10.37 -2.52 6.37
C ARG A 198 11.17 -3.35 5.36
N PHE A 199 10.47 -4.13 4.55
CA PHE A 199 11.05 -5.12 3.66
C PHE A 199 10.22 -5.27 2.37
N PRO A 200 10.89 -5.53 1.23
CA PRO A 200 12.33 -5.57 0.96
C PRO A 200 12.91 -4.18 0.66
N ASP A 201 14.22 -4.05 0.58
CA ASP A 201 14.85 -2.80 0.09
C ASP A 201 14.47 -2.55 -1.37
N HIS A 202 14.36 -3.61 -2.18
CA HIS A 202 13.92 -3.58 -3.58
C HIS A 202 13.28 -4.92 -3.96
N GLY A 203 12.35 -4.88 -4.90
CA GLY A 203 11.74 -6.10 -5.43
C GLY A 203 12.61 -6.81 -6.47
N ASN A 204 12.14 -7.94 -6.99
CA ASN A 204 12.78 -8.70 -8.07
C ASN A 204 12.14 -8.37 -9.41
N GLY A 205 12.96 -8.27 -10.47
CA GLY A 205 12.48 -8.12 -11.84
C GLY A 205 11.65 -6.87 -12.08
N GLY A 206 10.63 -7.00 -12.91
CA GLY A 206 9.69 -5.94 -13.27
C GLY A 206 8.34 -6.50 -13.68
N SER A 207 7.32 -5.64 -13.78
CA SER A 207 5.99 -5.96 -14.29
C SER A 207 5.50 -4.88 -15.22
N SER A 208 4.72 -5.25 -16.23
CA SER A 208 4.12 -4.33 -17.17
C SER A 208 2.82 -4.90 -17.71
N TYR A 209 1.76 -4.07 -17.71
CA TYR A 209 0.44 -4.44 -18.22
C TYR A 209 -0.34 -3.21 -18.65
N ILE A 210 -1.44 -3.40 -19.37
CA ILE A 210 -2.35 -2.32 -19.75
C ILE A 210 -3.68 -2.54 -19.03
N PRO A 211 -3.99 -1.71 -17.99
CA PRO A 211 -5.32 -1.75 -17.39
C PRO A 211 -6.37 -1.32 -18.41
N PRO A 212 -7.58 -1.91 -18.41
CA PRO A 212 -8.66 -1.48 -19.28
C PRO A 212 -8.96 0.02 -19.12
N GLY A 213 -8.92 0.75 -20.23
CA GLY A 213 -9.21 2.19 -20.26
C GLY A 213 -8.05 3.11 -19.86
N TYR A 214 -6.89 2.58 -19.47
CA TYR A 214 -5.74 3.37 -19.04
C TYR A 214 -4.48 3.04 -19.84
N PRO A 215 -3.49 3.96 -19.83
CA PRO A 215 -2.19 3.70 -20.42
C PRO A 215 -1.49 2.53 -19.74
N ARG A 216 -0.51 1.97 -20.44
CA ARG A 216 0.38 0.95 -19.91
C ARG A 216 1.02 1.39 -18.60
N GLN A 217 1.00 0.50 -17.62
CA GLN A 217 1.66 0.65 -16.33
C GLN A 217 2.90 -0.26 -16.29
N THR A 218 4.05 0.28 -15.89
CA THR A 218 5.31 -0.49 -15.88
C THR A 218 6.16 -0.08 -14.68
N VAL A 219 6.72 -1.07 -14.00
CA VAL A 219 7.66 -0.89 -12.90
C VAL A 219 8.78 -1.93 -12.98
N MET A 220 10.03 -1.49 -12.90
CA MET A 220 11.21 -2.34 -12.74
C MET A 220 11.59 -2.37 -11.26
N PHE A 221 11.04 -3.34 -10.51
CA PHE A 221 11.14 -3.40 -9.05
C PHE A 221 12.58 -3.48 -8.53
N ASN A 222 13.48 -4.08 -9.29
CA ASN A 222 14.90 -4.21 -8.96
C ASN A 222 15.71 -2.92 -9.17
N GLN A 223 15.09 -1.88 -9.73
CA GLN A 223 15.73 -0.57 -9.97
C GLN A 223 15.26 0.50 -8.97
N HIS A 224 14.33 0.15 -8.08
CA HIS A 224 13.77 1.07 -7.10
C HIS A 224 14.09 0.63 -5.68
N THR A 225 14.67 1.53 -4.90
CA THR A 225 14.83 1.34 -3.45
C THR A 225 13.63 1.94 -2.73
N TYR A 226 13.11 1.22 -1.72
CA TYR A 226 12.03 1.68 -0.86
C TYR A 226 12.62 2.35 0.38
N HIS A 227 12.33 3.63 0.53
CA HIS A 227 12.79 4.43 1.67
C HIS A 227 11.77 4.35 2.80
N TRP A 228 11.87 3.28 3.60
CA TRP A 228 10.90 2.96 4.64
C TRP A 228 10.70 4.09 5.67
N ASP A 229 11.77 4.81 6.01
CA ASP A 229 11.71 5.94 6.93
C ASP A 229 10.95 7.15 6.40
N ALA A 230 10.88 7.28 5.07
CA ALA A 230 10.14 8.35 4.42
C ALA A 230 8.64 8.04 4.21
N MET A 231 8.16 6.90 4.69
CA MET A 231 6.75 6.49 4.56
C MET A 231 5.92 7.05 5.72
N CYS A 232 5.37 8.23 5.54
CA CYS A 232 4.57 8.94 6.55
C CYS A 232 3.08 8.60 6.50
N ASN A 233 2.37 8.83 7.61
CA ASN A 233 0.94 8.59 7.71
C ASN A 233 0.06 9.64 7.01
N GLN A 234 0.58 10.86 6.83
CA GLN A 234 -0.16 11.97 6.23
C GLN A 234 0.72 12.70 5.23
N PRO A 235 0.89 12.17 4.00
CA PRO A 235 1.69 12.84 2.99
C PRO A 235 1.08 14.19 2.62
N GLN A 236 1.95 15.20 2.51
CA GLN A 236 1.58 16.58 2.18
C GLN A 236 2.04 16.99 0.77
N SER A 237 2.69 16.08 0.04
CA SER A 237 3.24 16.34 -1.28
C SER A 237 3.11 15.13 -2.20
N TYR A 238 3.28 15.38 -3.49
CA TYR A 238 3.29 14.32 -4.52
C TYR A 238 4.56 13.45 -4.50
N ALA A 239 5.63 13.88 -3.85
CA ALA A 239 6.83 13.07 -3.61
C ALA A 239 6.60 12.16 -2.39
N CYS A 240 5.79 11.12 -2.54
CA CYS A 240 5.34 10.25 -1.45
C CYS A 240 5.84 8.82 -1.65
N GLU A 241 6.70 8.34 -0.75
CA GLU A 241 7.22 6.97 -0.79
C GLU A 241 6.11 5.93 -0.57
N VAL A 242 5.07 6.25 0.21
CA VAL A 242 3.88 5.39 0.36
C VAL A 242 3.18 5.19 -0.98
N ALA A 243 2.96 6.29 -1.72
CA ALA A 243 2.34 6.22 -3.04
C ALA A 243 3.14 5.38 -4.03
N LYS A 244 4.49 5.51 -3.98
CA LYS A 244 5.39 4.69 -4.80
C LYS A 244 5.22 3.21 -4.48
N LEU A 245 5.29 2.83 -3.21
CA LEU A 245 5.13 1.44 -2.79
C LEU A 245 3.77 0.86 -3.19
N ALA A 246 2.68 1.56 -2.88
CA ALA A 246 1.33 1.12 -3.20
C ALA A 246 1.12 0.98 -4.72
N TYR A 247 1.60 1.95 -5.51
CA TYR A 247 1.56 1.87 -6.98
C TYR A 247 2.40 0.70 -7.51
N HIS A 248 3.63 0.51 -7.02
CA HIS A 248 4.49 -0.60 -7.43
C HIS A 248 3.83 -1.95 -7.13
N PHE A 249 3.24 -2.09 -5.95
CA PHE A 249 2.48 -3.29 -5.62
C PHE A 249 1.27 -3.47 -6.54
N GLY A 250 0.53 -2.38 -6.81
CA GLY A 250 -0.58 -2.38 -7.76
C GLY A 250 -0.16 -2.85 -9.16
N VAL A 251 1.01 -2.42 -9.64
CA VAL A 251 1.55 -2.89 -10.93
C VAL A 251 1.96 -4.37 -10.87
N ALA A 252 2.53 -4.82 -9.76
CA ALA A 252 2.89 -6.22 -9.58
C ALA A 252 1.68 -7.17 -9.67
N ILE A 253 0.55 -6.77 -9.10
CA ILE A 253 -0.70 -7.55 -9.10
C ILE A 253 -1.63 -7.22 -10.29
N GLN A 254 -1.17 -6.44 -11.26
CA GLN A 254 -1.95 -6.01 -12.42
C GLN A 254 -3.30 -5.37 -12.04
N MET A 255 -3.25 -4.37 -11.15
CA MET A 255 -4.44 -3.69 -10.60
C MET A 255 -5.45 -3.30 -11.68
N GLY A 256 -6.71 -3.69 -11.49
CA GLY A 256 -7.84 -3.22 -12.29
C GLY A 256 -8.24 -1.81 -11.82
N TYR A 257 -7.62 -0.80 -12.42
CA TYR A 257 -7.91 0.60 -12.07
C TYR A 257 -9.27 1.04 -12.56
N THR A 258 -10.05 1.72 -11.70
CA THR A 258 -11.30 2.40 -12.06
C THR A 258 -11.45 3.69 -11.24
N PRO A 259 -12.23 4.69 -11.71
CA PRO A 259 -12.38 5.96 -11.00
C PRO A 259 -13.07 5.83 -9.64
N ASP A 260 -13.96 4.85 -9.48
CA ASP A 260 -14.77 4.66 -8.27
C ASP A 260 -14.13 3.69 -7.27
N GLY A 261 -13.13 2.90 -7.70
CA GLY A 261 -12.44 1.93 -6.86
C GLY A 261 -11.55 1.00 -7.69
N SER A 262 -10.34 0.76 -7.26
CA SER A 262 -9.38 -0.13 -7.93
C SER A 262 -9.28 -1.46 -7.19
N GLY A 263 -9.26 -2.58 -7.92
CA GLY A 263 -9.29 -3.92 -7.35
C GLY A 263 -8.35 -4.90 -8.03
N ALA A 264 -7.97 -5.96 -7.29
CA ALA A 264 -7.20 -7.10 -7.77
C ALA A 264 -7.54 -8.35 -6.94
N GLN A 265 -7.11 -9.53 -7.38
CA GLN A 265 -7.32 -10.77 -6.64
C GLN A 265 -6.34 -10.89 -5.46
N SER A 266 -6.81 -11.42 -4.34
CA SER A 266 -5.97 -11.65 -3.14
C SER A 266 -4.88 -12.69 -3.41
N GLU A 267 -5.14 -13.69 -4.24
CA GLU A 267 -4.15 -14.69 -4.68
C GLU A 267 -2.97 -14.05 -5.41
N ASP A 268 -3.21 -12.99 -6.17
CA ASP A 268 -2.13 -12.24 -6.83
C ASP A 268 -1.28 -11.50 -5.81
N ALA A 269 -1.89 -10.93 -4.77
CA ALA A 269 -1.14 -10.31 -3.67
C ALA A 269 -0.24 -11.33 -2.97
N MET A 270 -0.76 -12.51 -2.62
CA MET A 270 0.01 -13.60 -2.01
C MET A 270 1.21 -13.98 -2.90
N ARG A 271 0.96 -14.20 -4.19
CA ARG A 271 1.97 -14.61 -5.15
C ARG A 271 3.07 -13.56 -5.33
N GLN A 272 2.70 -12.28 -5.40
CA GLN A 272 3.66 -11.20 -5.61
C GLN A 272 4.44 -10.86 -4.34
N LEU A 273 3.86 -10.98 -3.16
CA LEU A 273 4.61 -10.89 -1.91
C LEU A 273 5.77 -11.89 -1.91
N ALA A 274 5.52 -13.16 -2.25
CA ALA A 274 6.54 -14.19 -2.29
C ALA A 274 7.56 -14.01 -3.44
N ASN A 275 7.10 -13.85 -4.68
CA ASN A 275 7.96 -13.91 -5.86
C ASN A 275 8.66 -12.58 -6.16
N THR A 276 7.92 -11.47 -6.08
CA THR A 276 8.43 -10.14 -6.41
C THR A 276 9.03 -9.45 -5.20
N PHE A 277 8.36 -9.51 -4.05
CA PHE A 277 8.78 -8.78 -2.86
C PHE A 277 9.51 -9.61 -1.81
N LYS A 278 9.99 -10.80 -2.20
CA LYS A 278 10.94 -11.64 -1.44
C LYS A 278 10.43 -12.10 -0.06
N TYR A 279 9.11 -12.17 0.13
CA TYR A 279 8.53 -12.78 1.32
C TYR A 279 8.67 -14.30 1.29
N ASP A 280 8.52 -14.95 2.43
CA ASP A 280 8.72 -16.39 2.55
C ASP A 280 7.73 -17.18 1.68
N GLN A 281 8.20 -18.27 1.07
CA GLN A 281 7.39 -19.11 0.18
C GLN A 281 6.33 -19.94 0.94
N SER A 282 6.36 -19.97 2.27
CA SER A 282 5.34 -20.63 3.09
C SER A 282 4.06 -19.80 3.27
N ILE A 283 4.03 -18.55 2.74
CA ILE A 283 2.83 -17.72 2.69
C ILE A 283 1.64 -18.51 2.15
N ALA A 284 0.49 -18.41 2.80
CA ALA A 284 -0.68 -19.19 2.44
C ALA A 284 -1.98 -18.41 2.62
N GLN A 285 -2.95 -18.71 1.78
CA GLN A 285 -4.28 -18.15 1.86
C GLN A 285 -5.26 -19.20 2.41
N TYR A 286 -6.11 -18.78 3.34
CA TYR A 286 -7.17 -19.55 3.94
C TYR A 286 -8.51 -18.84 3.76
N HIS A 287 -9.48 -19.53 3.19
CA HIS A 287 -10.85 -19.01 3.05
C HIS A 287 -11.68 -19.41 4.26
N GLN A 288 -12.30 -18.43 4.90
CA GLN A 288 -13.13 -18.60 6.09
C GLN A 288 -14.20 -19.70 5.90
N GLY A 289 -14.88 -19.70 4.76
CA GLY A 289 -15.92 -20.67 4.44
C GLY A 289 -15.48 -22.14 4.49
N GLN A 290 -14.18 -22.42 4.40
CA GLN A 290 -13.64 -23.78 4.54
C GLN A 290 -13.64 -24.28 5.99
N PHE A 291 -13.74 -23.36 6.96
CA PHE A 291 -13.64 -23.60 8.40
C PHE A 291 -14.94 -23.27 9.15
N MET A 292 -16.07 -23.17 8.44
CA MET A 292 -17.36 -22.86 9.04
C MET A 292 -18.26 -24.09 9.21
N LEU A 293 -17.74 -25.29 8.94
CA LEU A 293 -18.52 -26.54 8.95
C LEU A 293 -18.97 -26.93 10.37
N ASP A 294 -18.10 -26.74 11.37
CA ASP A 294 -18.42 -27.01 12.76
C ASP A 294 -17.70 -26.07 13.75
N SER A 295 -17.94 -26.24 15.04
CA SER A 295 -17.32 -25.40 16.09
C SER A 295 -15.80 -25.62 16.21
N ALA A 296 -15.29 -26.81 15.90
CA ALA A 296 -13.86 -27.10 15.98
C ALA A 296 -13.11 -26.40 14.84
N ASP A 297 -13.69 -26.38 13.65
CA ASP A 297 -13.13 -25.66 12.50
C ASP A 297 -13.04 -24.15 12.78
N ARG A 298 -14.09 -23.56 13.36
CA ARG A 298 -14.08 -22.13 13.74
C ARG A 298 -13.02 -21.82 14.79
N VAL A 299 -12.90 -22.65 15.82
CA VAL A 299 -11.85 -22.49 16.84
C VAL A 299 -10.47 -22.63 16.21
N PHE A 300 -10.28 -23.54 15.27
CA PHE A 300 -9.02 -23.68 14.53
C PHE A 300 -8.67 -22.40 13.77
N TYR A 301 -9.64 -21.86 13.00
CA TYR A 301 -9.41 -20.64 12.19
C TYR A 301 -9.12 -19.41 13.05
N THR A 302 -9.90 -19.19 14.11
CA THR A 302 -9.65 -18.12 15.08
C THR A 302 -8.25 -18.24 15.71
N ASN A 303 -7.85 -19.45 16.14
CA ASN A 303 -6.54 -19.69 16.72
C ASN A 303 -5.41 -19.52 15.69
N LEU A 304 -5.63 -19.86 14.43
CA LEU A 304 -4.68 -19.58 13.33
C LEU A 304 -4.41 -18.09 13.23
N LEU A 305 -5.46 -17.25 13.15
CA LEU A 305 -5.33 -15.80 13.06
C LEU A 305 -4.64 -15.20 14.31
N LYS A 306 -5.05 -15.64 15.51
CA LYS A 306 -4.42 -15.20 16.76
C LYS A 306 -2.94 -15.58 16.82
N GLY A 307 -2.60 -16.80 16.39
CA GLY A 307 -1.22 -17.27 16.33
C GLY A 307 -0.31 -16.46 15.41
N GLU A 308 -0.83 -15.92 14.32
CA GLU A 308 -0.09 -14.98 13.46
C GLU A 308 0.20 -13.67 14.19
N ILE A 309 -0.81 -13.08 14.84
CA ILE A 309 -0.65 -11.84 15.59
C ILE A 309 0.31 -12.01 16.78
N ASP A 310 0.21 -13.14 17.51
CA ASP A 310 1.15 -13.47 18.60
C ASP A 310 2.59 -13.64 18.11
N ALA A 311 2.74 -14.16 16.89
CA ALA A 311 4.03 -14.26 16.21
C ALA A 311 4.49 -12.95 15.55
N ARG A 312 3.81 -11.82 15.84
CA ARG A 312 4.11 -10.49 15.28
C ARG A 312 4.04 -10.44 13.77
N ARG A 313 3.09 -11.16 13.17
CA ARG A 313 2.82 -11.15 11.74
C ARG A 313 1.42 -10.58 11.48
N PRO A 314 1.32 -9.35 10.95
CA PRO A 314 0.04 -8.80 10.50
C PRO A 314 -0.54 -9.66 9.37
N ILE A 315 -1.86 -9.80 9.35
CA ILE A 315 -2.58 -10.66 8.42
C ILE A 315 -3.21 -9.78 7.33
N TYR A 316 -2.94 -10.06 6.06
CA TYR A 316 -3.78 -9.55 5.00
C TYR A 316 -5.12 -10.28 5.06
N TYR A 317 -6.20 -9.53 5.13
CA TYR A 317 -7.55 -10.09 5.16
C TYR A 317 -8.42 -9.44 4.10
N SER A 318 -9.24 -10.21 3.43
CA SER A 318 -10.26 -9.71 2.52
C SER A 318 -11.64 -10.19 2.96
N GLY A 319 -12.62 -9.29 2.92
CA GLY A 319 -14.02 -9.60 3.17
C GLY A 319 -14.88 -9.15 2.01
N CYS A 320 -15.79 -10.02 1.56
CA CYS A 320 -16.69 -9.76 0.46
C CYS A 320 -18.15 -9.85 0.95
N SER A 321 -19.00 -8.92 0.52
CA SER A 321 -20.44 -9.03 0.48
C SER A 321 -20.88 -9.35 -0.95
N GLU A 322 -22.19 -9.49 -1.17
CA GLU A 322 -22.76 -9.72 -2.51
C GLU A 322 -22.36 -8.63 -3.54
N THR A 323 -22.11 -7.41 -3.08
CA THR A 323 -21.93 -6.25 -3.96
C THR A 323 -20.52 -5.68 -3.98
N SER A 324 -19.68 -5.98 -2.99
CA SER A 324 -18.33 -5.41 -2.88
C SER A 324 -17.39 -6.27 -2.06
N CYS A 325 -16.11 -6.26 -2.45
CA CYS A 325 -15.01 -6.83 -1.69
C CYS A 325 -14.07 -5.72 -1.21
N HIS A 326 -13.45 -5.92 -0.05
CA HIS A 326 -12.44 -5.01 0.44
C HIS A 326 -11.31 -5.77 1.14
N ALA A 327 -10.07 -5.34 0.88
CA ALA A 327 -8.88 -5.87 1.55
C ALA A 327 -8.43 -4.89 2.65
N TYR A 328 -8.03 -5.43 3.79
CA TYR A 328 -7.56 -4.71 4.97
C TYR A 328 -6.59 -5.55 5.78
N VAL A 329 -6.10 -5.04 6.89
CA VAL A 329 -5.14 -5.76 7.72
C VAL A 329 -5.76 -6.08 9.08
N LEU A 330 -5.66 -7.34 9.49
CA LEU A 330 -5.87 -7.71 10.89
C LEU A 330 -4.51 -7.67 11.59
N ASP A 331 -4.42 -6.89 12.66
CA ASP A 331 -3.14 -6.63 13.31
C ASP A 331 -3.21 -6.62 14.84
N GLY A 332 -4.33 -7.08 15.39
CA GLY A 332 -4.54 -7.22 16.81
C GLY A 332 -5.78 -8.04 17.14
N TYR A 333 -5.94 -8.41 18.40
CA TYR A 333 -7.19 -9.02 18.90
C TYR A 333 -7.33 -8.77 20.41
N ASP A 334 -8.55 -8.86 20.94
CA ASP A 334 -8.85 -8.74 22.35
C ASP A 334 -9.24 -10.07 23.02
N ASN A 335 -9.54 -10.04 24.32
CA ASN A 335 -9.89 -11.22 25.12
C ASN A 335 -11.23 -11.88 24.74
N GLU A 336 -12.04 -11.22 23.90
CA GLU A 336 -13.32 -11.71 23.41
C GLU A 336 -13.24 -12.08 21.92
N ASP A 337 -12.02 -12.26 21.39
CA ASP A 337 -11.72 -12.61 19.99
C ASP A 337 -12.29 -11.61 18.98
N ARG A 338 -12.41 -10.31 19.36
CA ARG A 338 -12.59 -9.24 18.38
C ARG A 338 -11.23 -8.88 17.82
N PHE A 339 -11.12 -8.88 16.49
CA PHE A 339 -9.89 -8.57 15.80
C PHE A 339 -9.78 -7.07 15.51
N HIS A 340 -8.61 -6.48 15.75
CA HIS A 340 -8.32 -5.13 15.34
C HIS A 340 -8.11 -5.08 13.83
N ILE A 341 -8.84 -4.17 13.17
CA ILE A 341 -8.83 -3.95 11.73
C ILE A 341 -8.24 -2.59 11.41
N ASN A 342 -7.24 -2.57 10.54
CA ASN A 342 -6.78 -1.38 9.84
C ASN A 342 -7.33 -1.40 8.41
N TYR A 343 -8.33 -0.58 8.16
CA TYR A 343 -9.06 -0.57 6.89
C TYR A 343 -8.30 0.08 5.74
N GLY A 344 -7.25 0.88 6.00
CA GLY A 344 -6.57 1.64 4.95
C GLY A 344 -7.40 2.84 4.45
N TRP A 345 -8.15 3.49 5.34
CA TRP A 345 -8.97 4.68 5.07
C TRP A 345 -8.60 5.87 5.96
N GLY A 346 -7.29 6.08 6.17
CA GLY A 346 -6.78 7.20 6.96
C GLY A 346 -7.01 7.07 8.47
N GLY A 347 -7.34 5.87 8.94
CA GLY A 347 -7.72 5.58 10.31
C GLY A 347 -9.24 5.58 10.54
N ALA A 348 -10.05 6.00 9.56
CA ALA A 348 -11.50 5.98 9.69
C ALA A 348 -11.99 4.57 10.04
N SER A 349 -12.72 4.44 11.14
CA SER A 349 -13.30 3.21 11.68
C SER A 349 -12.29 2.10 12.01
N ASN A 350 -11.00 2.34 12.08
CA ASN A 350 -10.09 1.34 12.62
C ASN A 350 -10.52 0.98 14.05
N GLY A 351 -10.44 -0.28 14.41
CA GLY A 351 -10.89 -0.73 15.73
C GLY A 351 -11.02 -2.25 15.82
N ASN A 352 -11.56 -2.71 16.94
CA ASN A 352 -11.77 -4.13 17.21
C ASN A 352 -13.19 -4.52 16.79
N TYR A 353 -13.30 -5.58 15.99
CA TYR A 353 -14.54 -6.07 15.39
C TYR A 353 -14.70 -7.57 15.63
N ALA A 354 -15.89 -8.02 15.95
CA ALA A 354 -16.23 -9.44 15.97
C ALA A 354 -16.33 -9.94 14.53
N LEU A 355 -15.48 -10.90 14.15
CA LEU A 355 -15.43 -11.44 12.79
C LEU A 355 -15.77 -12.92 12.75
N GLU A 356 -15.19 -13.73 13.65
CA GLU A 356 -15.16 -15.18 13.54
C GLU A 356 -16.17 -15.88 14.46
N ASN A 357 -16.59 -15.23 15.54
CA ASN A 357 -17.50 -15.81 16.53
C ASN A 357 -18.98 -15.59 16.21
N PHE A 358 -19.28 -15.16 14.97
CA PHE A 358 -20.58 -14.68 14.53
C PHE A 358 -21.41 -15.72 13.78
N VAL A 359 -21.27 -17.01 14.04
CA VAL A 359 -22.13 -17.99 13.38
C VAL A 359 -23.11 -18.55 14.40
N ALA A 360 -24.35 -18.10 14.33
CA ALA A 360 -25.44 -18.74 15.02
C ALA A 360 -25.99 -19.89 14.15
N GLY A 361 -25.70 -21.13 14.52
CA GLY A 361 -26.22 -22.30 13.84
C GLY A 361 -25.53 -22.68 12.52
N SER A 362 -26.23 -23.40 11.65
CA SER A 362 -25.76 -23.88 10.35
C SER A 362 -26.06 -22.90 9.20
N THR A 363 -26.44 -21.67 9.52
CA THR A 363 -26.79 -20.66 8.51
C THR A 363 -25.53 -20.03 7.95
N HIS A 364 -25.33 -20.10 6.64
CA HIS A 364 -24.27 -19.40 5.94
C HIS A 364 -24.69 -17.95 5.75
N TYR A 365 -23.88 -17.03 6.26
CA TYR A 365 -24.05 -15.59 6.02
C TYR A 365 -23.16 -15.20 4.84
N ASP A 366 -23.65 -14.26 4.02
CA ASP A 366 -23.00 -13.88 2.76
C ASP A 366 -21.75 -12.98 2.92
N PHE A 367 -20.95 -13.29 3.94
CA PHE A 367 -19.65 -12.64 4.12
C PHE A 367 -18.55 -13.70 3.94
N SER A 368 -17.90 -13.66 2.77
CA SER A 368 -16.76 -14.53 2.50
C SER A 368 -15.46 -13.84 2.87
N GLY A 369 -14.84 -14.30 3.96
CA GLY A 369 -13.52 -13.84 4.39
C GLY A 369 -12.41 -14.71 3.81
N ALA A 370 -11.24 -14.12 3.54
CA ALA A 370 -10.02 -14.85 3.24
C ALA A 370 -8.82 -14.17 3.89
N ALA A 371 -8.00 -14.96 4.58
CA ALA A 371 -6.78 -14.53 5.24
C ALA A 371 -5.55 -15.01 4.47
N ILE A 372 -4.59 -14.12 4.22
CA ILE A 372 -3.23 -14.50 3.84
C ILE A 372 -2.37 -14.42 5.10
N VAL A 373 -1.78 -15.53 5.47
CA VAL A 373 -0.99 -15.73 6.69
C VAL A 373 0.46 -16.09 6.37
N ARG A 374 1.30 -16.13 7.39
CA ARG A 374 2.74 -16.37 7.25
C ARG A 374 3.43 -15.34 6.35
N ILE A 375 2.99 -14.10 6.45
CA ILE A 375 3.60 -12.97 5.73
C ILE A 375 4.80 -12.50 6.56
N PHE A 376 5.98 -12.96 6.21
CA PHE A 376 7.25 -12.53 6.81
C PHE A 376 8.37 -12.58 5.77
N PRO A 377 9.42 -11.72 5.90
CA PRO A 377 10.54 -11.68 4.99
C PRO A 377 11.25 -13.04 4.86
N SER A 378 11.66 -13.42 3.65
CA SER A 378 12.50 -14.60 3.46
C SER A 378 13.91 -14.32 4.00
N GLY A 379 14.31 -15.05 5.02
CA GLY A 379 15.60 -14.88 5.72
C GLY A 379 15.45 -14.08 7.02
N ALA A 380 16.44 -14.17 7.88
CA ALA A 380 16.45 -13.47 9.16
C ALA A 380 16.55 -11.96 8.93
N ILE A 381 15.59 -11.18 9.41
CA ILE A 381 15.78 -9.74 9.61
C ILE A 381 16.82 -9.60 10.72
N PRO A 382 17.93 -8.87 10.50
CA PRO A 382 18.87 -8.61 11.58
C PRO A 382 18.12 -7.94 12.74
N ASP A 383 18.30 -8.45 13.95
CA ASP A 383 17.81 -7.77 15.17
C ASP A 383 18.62 -6.49 15.49
N THR A 384 19.53 -6.13 14.60
CA THR A 384 20.47 -5.02 14.78
C THR A 384 20.25 -3.95 13.71
N TYR A 385 19.88 -2.76 14.14
CA TYR A 385 19.73 -1.55 13.31
C TYR A 385 20.94 -0.65 13.54
N CYS A 386 21.11 0.36 12.66
CA CYS A 386 22.11 1.40 12.88
C CYS A 386 23.54 0.83 13.09
N GLN A 387 24.03 0.09 12.09
CA GLN A 387 25.38 -0.45 12.09
C GLN A 387 26.18 0.02 10.87
N GLY A 388 27.45 0.33 11.14
CA GLY A 388 28.42 0.67 10.13
C GLY A 388 28.33 2.10 9.60
N HIS A 389 29.22 2.39 8.65
CA HIS A 389 29.35 3.73 8.06
C HIS A 389 28.79 3.71 6.65
N GLN A 390 27.71 4.48 6.42
CA GLN A 390 27.04 4.60 5.12
C GLN A 390 27.60 5.79 4.36
N ARG A 391 27.66 5.67 3.02
CA ARG A 391 28.03 6.76 2.12
C ARG A 391 26.88 7.03 1.12
N ASN A 392 26.30 8.22 1.20
CA ASN A 392 25.21 8.66 0.35
C ASN A 392 25.78 9.62 -0.72
N THR A 393 25.61 9.29 -2.00
CA THR A 393 26.14 10.08 -3.13
C THR A 393 25.05 10.71 -3.99
N ALA A 394 23.77 10.43 -3.71
CA ALA A 394 22.66 11.05 -4.39
C ALA A 394 22.53 12.54 -4.02
N SER A 395 21.94 13.35 -4.93
CA SER A 395 21.70 14.77 -4.67
C SER A 395 20.57 15.05 -3.68
N PHE A 396 19.76 14.05 -3.39
CA PHE A 396 18.75 14.07 -2.34
C PHE A 396 18.62 12.66 -1.73
N GLY A 397 18.11 12.57 -0.52
CA GLY A 397 17.93 11.27 0.14
C GLY A 397 17.48 11.40 1.58
N TYR A 398 17.53 10.25 2.26
CA TYR A 398 17.09 10.13 3.63
C TYR A 398 18.19 9.50 4.49
N ILE A 399 18.23 9.91 5.76
CA ILE A 399 19.11 9.38 6.80
C ILE A 399 18.25 9.03 8.00
N ALA A 400 18.36 7.79 8.49
CA ALA A 400 17.58 7.30 9.60
C ALA A 400 18.39 6.28 10.42
N ASP A 401 18.03 6.10 11.68
CA ASP A 401 18.60 5.07 12.57
C ASP A 401 18.26 3.63 12.14
N GLY A 402 17.32 3.44 11.20
CA GLY A 402 16.92 2.14 10.65
C GLY A 402 15.98 1.34 11.56
N SER A 403 15.61 1.85 12.74
CA SER A 403 14.61 1.21 13.59
C SER A 403 13.24 1.20 12.89
N PRO A 404 12.47 0.10 13.00
CA PRO A 404 11.06 0.11 12.59
C PRO A 404 10.28 1.16 13.39
N THR A 405 9.26 1.74 12.77
CA THR A 405 8.40 2.75 13.43
C THR A 405 7.70 2.23 14.68
N ALA A 406 7.62 0.92 14.87
CA ALA A 406 7.02 0.26 16.02
C ALA A 406 8.04 -0.33 17.02
N LYS A 407 9.34 -0.11 16.81
CA LYS A 407 10.39 -0.56 17.73
C LYS A 407 11.30 0.61 18.10
N PRO A 408 11.71 0.71 19.38
CA PRO A 408 12.73 1.66 19.80
C PRO A 408 14.06 1.43 19.07
N TYR A 409 14.84 2.49 18.88
CA TYR A 409 16.21 2.35 18.39
C TYR A 409 17.10 1.61 19.39
N GLN A 410 18.19 1.04 18.87
CA GLN A 410 19.12 0.26 19.71
C GLN A 410 20.02 1.17 20.56
N ALA A 411 20.36 0.65 21.74
CA ALA A 411 21.39 1.24 22.58
C ALA A 411 22.79 1.03 21.99
N ASN A 412 23.69 1.98 22.19
CA ASN A 412 25.07 1.97 21.69
C ASN A 412 25.16 1.68 20.18
N PRO A 413 24.45 2.45 19.31
CA PRO A 413 24.55 2.27 17.89
C PRO A 413 25.95 2.63 17.39
N ASP A 414 26.46 1.87 16.45
CA ASP A 414 27.72 2.18 15.74
C ASP A 414 27.37 2.52 14.28
N CYS A 415 26.80 3.71 14.09
CA CYS A 415 26.41 4.15 12.76
C CYS A 415 26.72 5.61 12.50
N SER A 416 27.10 5.89 11.25
CA SER A 416 27.27 7.23 10.74
C SER A 416 26.95 7.29 9.24
N TRP A 417 26.70 8.49 8.76
CA TRP A 417 26.40 8.76 7.36
C TRP A 417 27.33 9.84 6.84
N MET A 418 28.01 9.52 5.74
CA MET A 418 28.75 10.49 4.96
C MET A 418 27.89 10.87 3.75
N VAL A 419 27.33 12.06 3.72
CA VAL A 419 26.69 12.58 2.52
C VAL A 419 27.77 13.27 1.69
N ALA A 420 27.99 12.76 0.47
CA ALA A 420 29.11 13.19 -0.39
C ALA A 420 28.69 13.11 -1.86
N THR A 421 27.75 13.96 -2.24
CA THR A 421 27.28 14.08 -3.62
C THR A 421 28.40 14.65 -4.50
N PRO A 422 28.69 14.07 -5.67
CA PRO A 422 29.65 14.68 -6.60
C PRO A 422 29.29 16.12 -6.92
N ASN A 423 30.28 16.98 -6.86
CA ASN A 423 30.13 18.41 -7.15
C ASN A 423 29.20 19.19 -6.20
N ALA A 424 28.96 18.69 -5.01
CA ALA A 424 28.19 19.43 -4.02
C ALA A 424 28.88 20.73 -3.62
N HIS A 425 28.08 21.76 -3.39
CA HIS A 425 28.48 23.03 -2.78
C HIS A 425 27.96 23.16 -1.36
N SER A 426 26.71 22.76 -1.16
CA SER A 426 26.10 22.75 0.17
C SER A 426 25.01 21.70 0.28
N TYR A 427 24.64 21.40 1.52
CA TYR A 427 23.56 20.48 1.85
C TYR A 427 22.56 21.14 2.79
N THR A 428 21.30 20.87 2.59
CA THR A 428 20.22 21.25 3.52
C THR A 428 19.60 20.01 4.11
N PHE A 429 19.60 19.90 5.45
CA PHE A 429 19.06 18.79 6.22
C PHE A 429 17.80 19.21 6.95
N THR A 430 16.72 18.45 6.82
CA THR A 430 15.44 18.70 7.48
C THR A 430 15.04 17.48 8.28
N PHE A 431 14.68 17.67 9.56
CA PHE A 431 14.16 16.57 10.38
C PHE A 431 12.68 16.36 10.09
N ASP A 432 12.35 15.20 9.58
CA ASP A 432 10.96 14.77 9.27
C ASP A 432 10.35 13.96 10.42
N ARG A 433 11.22 13.31 11.24
CA ARG A 433 10.87 12.62 12.47
C ARG A 433 11.99 12.81 13.49
N LEU A 434 11.61 12.97 14.76
CA LEU A 434 12.57 13.05 15.85
C LEU A 434 11.89 12.54 17.13
N ASP A 435 12.44 11.48 17.71
CA ASP A 435 12.00 10.90 18.98
C ASP A 435 13.18 10.21 19.65
N LEU A 436 14.01 11.01 20.32
CA LEU A 436 15.23 10.58 21.00
C LEU A 436 15.11 10.83 22.50
N ASN A 437 15.85 10.04 23.28
CA ASN A 437 15.96 10.27 24.72
C ASN A 437 16.59 11.65 25.01
N PRO A 438 15.82 12.60 25.62
CA PRO A 438 16.26 13.98 25.72
C PRO A 438 17.53 14.14 26.57
N ASN A 439 18.51 14.88 26.07
CA ASN A 439 19.80 15.18 26.69
C ASN A 439 20.70 13.96 26.98
N VAL A 440 20.35 12.80 26.42
CA VAL A 440 21.10 11.54 26.54
C VAL A 440 21.58 11.07 25.17
N ASP A 441 20.68 11.05 24.20
CA ASP A 441 20.95 10.55 22.85
C ASP A 441 20.89 11.69 21.83
N PHE A 442 21.80 11.67 20.85
CA PHE A 442 22.01 12.79 19.96
C PHE A 442 22.24 12.36 18.52
N VAL A 443 21.63 13.10 17.60
CA VAL A 443 22.05 13.16 16.19
C VAL A 443 22.91 14.41 16.03
N THR A 444 24.15 14.24 15.56
CA THR A 444 25.09 15.33 15.34
C THR A 444 25.35 15.49 13.84
N ILE A 445 25.12 16.71 13.32
CA ILE A 445 25.48 17.13 11.97
C ILE A 445 26.77 17.96 12.09
N TYR A 446 27.79 17.61 11.31
CA TYR A 446 29.06 18.31 11.29
C TYR A 446 29.13 19.32 10.11
N ASN A 447 30.03 20.30 10.21
CA ASN A 447 30.26 21.28 9.14
C ASN A 447 31.13 20.75 7.98
N GLY A 448 31.36 19.46 7.92
CA GLY A 448 32.19 18.81 6.90
C GLY A 448 32.34 17.32 7.13
N PRO A 449 33.32 16.67 6.48
CA PRO A 449 33.41 15.21 6.42
C PRO A 449 33.93 14.52 7.69
N THR A 450 34.36 15.26 8.70
CA THR A 450 34.96 14.66 9.91
C THR A 450 34.42 15.33 11.16
N VAL A 451 34.64 14.71 12.32
CA VAL A 451 34.28 15.29 13.62
C VAL A 451 35.07 16.57 13.94
N GLU A 452 36.27 16.70 13.37
CA GLU A 452 37.11 17.90 13.48
C GLU A 452 36.59 19.09 12.67
N SER A 453 35.68 18.86 11.74
CA SER A 453 35.04 19.93 10.95
C SER A 453 34.16 20.86 11.80
N GLY A 454 33.94 20.49 13.06
CA GLY A 454 33.09 21.24 13.97
C GLY A 454 31.61 20.90 13.84
N VAL A 455 30.87 21.08 14.89
CA VAL A 455 29.44 20.74 14.96
C VAL A 455 28.59 21.84 14.37
N LYS A 456 27.75 21.51 13.39
CA LYS A 456 26.67 22.36 12.87
C LYS A 456 25.45 22.35 13.78
N ALA A 457 25.04 21.15 14.18
CA ALA A 457 23.87 20.93 15.04
C ALA A 457 24.03 19.66 15.84
N ASN A 458 23.54 19.69 17.10
CA ASN A 458 23.45 18.55 17.98
C ASN A 458 22.02 18.45 18.50
N ILE A 459 21.27 17.46 18.03
CA ILE A 459 19.81 17.38 18.15
C ILE A 459 19.43 16.22 19.06
N THR A 460 18.47 16.43 19.96
CA THR A 460 17.98 15.48 20.96
C THR A 460 16.51 15.75 21.29
N GLY A 461 15.83 14.78 21.93
CA GLY A 461 14.43 14.90 22.34
C GLY A 461 13.45 14.60 21.21
N SER A 462 12.18 15.01 21.39
CA SER A 462 11.08 14.71 20.46
C SER A 462 10.44 15.94 19.79
N THR A 463 11.03 17.13 20.01
CA THR A 463 10.56 18.36 19.37
C THR A 463 11.27 18.56 18.04
N LEU A 464 10.53 18.51 16.93
CA LEU A 464 11.08 18.76 15.61
C LEU A 464 11.67 20.19 15.52
N PRO A 465 12.90 20.34 14.99
CA PRO A 465 13.44 21.66 14.66
C PRO A 465 12.53 22.43 13.71
N THR A 466 12.32 23.70 13.97
CA THR A 466 11.46 24.56 13.12
C THR A 466 12.14 25.05 11.85
N THR A 467 13.45 24.83 11.71
CA THR A 467 14.27 25.23 10.58
C THR A 467 15.18 24.09 10.14
N SER A 468 15.46 24.04 8.84
CA SER A 468 16.46 23.12 8.29
C SER A 468 17.89 23.62 8.59
N TYR A 469 18.86 22.70 8.52
CA TYR A 469 20.29 22.98 8.74
C TYR A 469 21.03 22.97 7.42
N THR A 470 21.57 24.12 6.99
CA THR A 470 22.38 24.20 5.78
C THR A 470 23.87 24.15 6.14
N VAL A 471 24.63 23.31 5.44
CA VAL A 471 26.07 23.13 5.59
C VAL A 471 26.75 23.37 4.25
N ASP A 472 27.62 24.37 4.17
CA ASP A 472 28.41 24.70 2.98
C ASP A 472 29.69 23.86 2.99
N ALA A 473 29.64 22.69 2.33
CA ALA A 473 30.74 21.72 2.26
C ALA A 473 30.52 20.75 1.09
N ASP A 474 31.61 20.16 0.60
CA ASP A 474 31.57 19.13 -0.46
C ASP A 474 31.07 17.77 0.06
N SER A 475 31.13 17.57 1.37
CA SER A 475 30.63 16.40 2.06
C SER A 475 30.35 16.67 3.53
N VAL A 476 29.39 15.96 4.12
CA VAL A 476 28.93 16.18 5.50
C VAL A 476 28.85 14.85 6.23
N LEU A 477 29.48 14.79 7.41
CA LEU A 477 29.35 13.69 8.34
C LEU A 477 28.14 13.91 9.25
N ILE A 478 27.36 12.85 9.45
CA ILE A 478 26.28 12.77 10.45
C ILE A 478 26.52 11.54 11.32
N THR A 479 26.42 11.70 12.64
CA THR A 479 26.58 10.60 13.59
C THR A 479 25.36 10.50 14.50
N PHE A 480 25.05 9.28 14.91
CA PHE A 480 24.07 9.04 15.96
C PHE A 480 24.76 8.39 17.15
N THR A 481 24.53 8.93 18.34
CA THR A 481 25.06 8.41 19.60
C THR A 481 23.92 8.17 20.58
N SER A 482 23.91 6.99 21.19
CA SER A 482 22.96 6.61 22.23
C SER A 482 23.70 5.86 23.34
N THR A 483 23.22 5.98 24.56
CA THR A 483 23.85 5.32 25.74
C THR A 483 23.11 4.04 26.10
N GLY A 484 23.86 2.97 26.48
CA GLY A 484 23.33 1.61 26.67
C GLY A 484 22.36 1.40 27.85
N SER A 485 22.04 2.42 28.60
CA SER A 485 21.14 2.31 29.76
C SER A 485 19.72 2.81 29.55
N ALA A 486 19.43 3.39 28.37
CA ALA A 486 18.19 4.11 28.12
C ALA A 486 16.99 3.24 27.70
N ASN A 487 17.22 2.05 27.16
CA ASN A 487 16.21 1.37 26.37
C ASN A 487 15.46 0.23 27.08
N GLU A 488 15.74 -0.03 28.32
CA GLU A 488 14.98 -1.07 29.04
C GLU A 488 13.58 -0.60 29.49
N ASN A 489 13.27 0.71 29.43
CA ASN A 489 12.00 1.24 29.95
C ASN A 489 11.41 2.47 29.25
N THR A 490 11.90 2.89 28.07
CA THR A 490 11.35 4.07 27.37
C THR A 490 11.31 3.85 25.85
N ASP A 491 10.13 4.06 25.29
CA ASP A 491 9.83 3.85 23.88
C ASP A 491 10.21 5.10 23.07
N TYR A 492 11.49 5.25 22.71
CA TYR A 492 11.94 6.28 21.77
C TYR A 492 12.17 5.66 20.38
N TYR A 493 11.56 6.25 19.35
CA TYR A 493 11.42 5.63 18.02
C TYR A 493 12.35 6.21 16.95
N GLY A 494 13.41 6.91 17.36
CA GLY A 494 14.50 7.32 16.49
C GLY A 494 14.22 8.58 15.65
N PHE A 495 14.88 8.68 14.49
CA PHE A 495 14.82 9.88 13.66
C PHE A 495 14.75 9.57 12.17
N LEU A 496 14.31 10.58 11.42
CA LEU A 496 14.38 10.64 9.95
C LEU A 496 14.81 12.05 9.56
N ILE A 497 15.83 12.14 8.71
CA ILE A 497 16.31 13.38 8.11
C ILE A 497 16.23 13.24 6.59
N SER A 498 15.56 14.15 5.93
CA SER A 498 15.71 14.35 4.49
C SER A 498 16.83 15.34 4.19
N TYR A 499 17.57 15.12 3.10
CA TYR A 499 18.57 16.07 2.65
C TYR A 499 18.43 16.39 1.17
N ASN A 500 18.79 17.64 0.82
CA ASN A 500 18.94 18.10 -0.55
C ASN A 500 20.33 18.73 -0.71
N THR A 501 20.92 18.55 -1.89
CA THR A 501 22.23 19.06 -2.24
C THR A 501 22.08 20.24 -3.22
N ILE A 502 22.82 21.30 -2.95
CA ILE A 502 23.04 22.39 -3.92
C ILE A 502 24.37 22.10 -4.59
N LEU A 503 24.35 21.95 -5.91
CA LEU A 503 25.54 21.67 -6.70
C LEU A 503 26.30 22.96 -7.02
N SER A 504 27.63 22.87 -7.15
CA SER A 504 28.48 24.00 -7.55
C SER A 504 28.15 24.47 -8.96
N ALA A 505 27.99 25.77 -9.15
CA ALA A 505 27.72 26.39 -10.46
C ALA A 505 28.83 26.15 -11.50
N SER A 506 29.95 25.54 -11.13
CA SER A 506 31.12 25.31 -12.01
C SER A 506 31.16 23.93 -12.70
N THR A 507 30.15 23.13 -12.62
CA THR A 507 30.24 21.69 -12.92
C THR A 507 29.73 21.27 -14.27
N CYS A 508 29.24 22.18 -15.02
CA CYS A 508 28.75 21.96 -16.37
C CYS A 508 29.90 21.96 -17.41
N SER A 509 30.98 21.27 -17.19
CA SER A 509 32.10 21.18 -18.15
C SER A 509 32.42 19.77 -18.60
N ALA A 510 31.61 18.79 -18.25
CA ALA A 510 31.87 17.39 -18.53
C ALA A 510 30.67 16.69 -19.14
N THR A 511 30.93 15.57 -19.83
CA THR A 511 29.91 14.68 -20.30
C THR A 511 29.52 13.73 -19.16
N GLN A 512 28.24 13.66 -18.84
CA GLN A 512 27.65 12.80 -17.81
C GLN A 512 26.77 11.74 -18.46
N THR A 513 26.73 10.56 -17.85
CA THR A 513 25.77 9.51 -18.22
C THR A 513 24.75 9.36 -17.10
N ILE A 514 23.48 9.47 -17.48
CA ILE A 514 22.34 9.40 -16.57
C ILE A 514 21.60 8.08 -16.82
N ASN A 515 21.36 7.33 -15.76
CA ASN A 515 20.65 6.05 -15.81
C ASN A 515 19.34 6.08 -15.01
N ASP A 516 18.88 7.26 -14.60
CA ASP A 516 17.65 7.43 -13.85
C ASP A 516 16.45 7.54 -14.80
N TRP A 517 15.35 6.90 -14.44
CA TRP A 517 14.09 6.95 -15.22
C TRP A 517 13.39 8.30 -15.17
N HIS A 518 13.64 9.05 -14.14
CA HIS A 518 13.18 10.42 -13.94
C HIS A 518 14.24 11.20 -13.19
N THR A 519 14.61 12.36 -13.70
CA THR A 519 15.45 13.31 -12.97
C THR A 519 15.29 14.72 -13.54
N ILE A 520 15.81 15.71 -12.83
CA ILE A 520 15.94 17.07 -13.28
C ILE A 520 17.40 17.28 -13.66
N LEU A 521 17.65 17.72 -14.90
CA LEU A 521 18.94 18.13 -15.40
C LEU A 521 19.02 19.65 -15.31
N SER A 522 20.11 20.17 -14.73
CA SER A 522 20.34 21.60 -14.56
C SER A 522 21.77 21.96 -14.92
N ASP A 523 21.99 23.16 -15.37
CA ASP A 523 23.32 23.74 -15.54
C ASP A 523 24.03 24.04 -14.20
N GLY A 524 23.32 23.94 -13.08
CA GLY A 524 23.80 24.18 -11.71
C GLY A 524 23.74 25.66 -11.30
N SER A 525 23.19 26.54 -12.13
CA SER A 525 22.94 27.94 -11.76
C SER A 525 21.78 28.07 -10.76
N ASN A 526 21.85 29.06 -9.88
CA ASN A 526 20.79 29.38 -8.91
C ASN A 526 20.19 30.76 -9.21
N ASP A 527 19.03 31.05 -8.66
CA ASP A 527 18.44 32.40 -8.77
C ASP A 527 19.39 33.46 -8.20
N GLY A 528 19.80 34.35 -9.08
CA GLY A 528 20.79 35.41 -8.76
C GLY A 528 22.26 35.03 -8.94
N THR A 529 22.56 33.81 -9.41
CA THR A 529 23.93 33.41 -9.80
C THR A 529 23.86 32.79 -11.19
N PRO A 530 24.17 33.56 -12.25
CA PRO A 530 24.15 33.08 -13.64
C PRO A 530 25.11 31.89 -13.85
N TYR A 531 24.83 31.07 -14.89
CA TYR A 531 25.83 30.12 -15.36
C TYR A 531 27.08 30.84 -15.88
N ARG A 532 28.16 30.10 -16.09
CA ARG A 532 29.42 30.70 -16.59
C ARG A 532 29.44 30.81 -18.10
N ALA A 533 30.08 31.85 -18.58
CA ALA A 533 30.48 31.95 -19.96
C ALA A 533 31.31 30.73 -20.41
N GLU A 534 31.22 30.41 -21.71
CA GLU A 534 31.92 29.27 -22.33
C GLU A 534 31.62 27.93 -21.69
N THR A 535 30.43 27.76 -21.12
CA THR A 535 29.96 26.47 -20.54
C THR A 535 29.60 25.49 -21.66
N ASN A 536 30.04 24.25 -21.51
CA ASN A 536 29.75 23.17 -22.44
C ASN A 536 29.44 21.86 -21.65
N CYS A 537 28.20 21.50 -21.59
CA CYS A 537 27.71 20.35 -20.84
C CYS A 537 26.97 19.35 -21.73
N THR A 538 27.19 18.10 -21.47
CA THR A 538 26.46 17.01 -22.14
C THR A 538 25.96 16.01 -21.14
N TRP A 539 24.65 15.72 -21.19
CA TRP A 539 24.02 14.63 -20.46
C TRP A 539 23.56 13.57 -21.46
N ASN A 540 24.05 12.33 -21.32
CA ASN A 540 23.60 11.19 -22.09
C ASN A 540 22.65 10.36 -21.22
N VAL A 541 21.36 10.36 -21.53
CA VAL A 541 20.37 9.50 -20.87
C VAL A 541 20.32 8.17 -21.60
N ASN A 542 20.82 7.13 -20.95
CA ASN A 542 20.96 5.77 -21.49
C ASN A 542 20.15 4.81 -20.63
N LEU A 543 18.92 4.50 -21.06
CA LEU A 543 18.05 3.58 -20.35
C LEU A 543 17.69 2.41 -21.25
N ASN A 544 17.56 1.24 -20.62
CA ASN A 544 17.05 0.06 -21.29
C ASN A 544 15.52 -0.02 -21.14
N TYR A 545 14.84 -0.67 -22.06
CA TYR A 545 13.40 -0.95 -21.99
C TYR A 545 12.51 0.30 -21.97
N ILE A 546 12.87 1.34 -22.73
CA ILE A 546 12.07 2.54 -22.90
C ILE A 546 11.54 2.69 -24.33
N SER A 547 10.34 3.25 -24.50
CA SER A 547 9.76 3.63 -25.80
C SER A 547 10.11 5.03 -26.20
N GLY A 548 10.50 5.87 -25.25
CA GLY A 548 10.81 7.27 -25.48
C GLY A 548 10.94 8.07 -24.19
N PHE A 549 10.83 9.38 -24.31
CA PHE A 549 10.88 10.30 -23.18
C PHE A 549 9.74 11.33 -23.27
N ALA A 550 9.22 11.73 -22.12
CA ALA A 550 8.50 12.98 -21.94
C ALA A 550 9.40 13.95 -21.17
N PHE A 551 9.60 15.16 -21.65
CA PHE A 551 10.40 16.16 -20.95
C PHE A 551 9.77 17.55 -21.03
N ASN A 552 10.06 18.39 -20.04
CA ASN A 552 9.73 19.81 -20.00
C ASN A 552 10.80 20.60 -19.27
N PHE A 553 10.87 21.89 -19.57
CA PHE A 553 11.71 22.79 -18.80
C PHE A 553 10.89 23.41 -17.67
N THR A 554 11.37 23.28 -16.44
CA THR A 554 10.78 23.91 -15.25
C THR A 554 11.35 25.29 -15.01
N LYS A 555 12.56 25.57 -15.55
CA LYS A 555 13.23 26.84 -15.58
C LYS A 555 13.91 27.00 -16.94
N PHE A 556 13.88 28.21 -17.54
CA PHE A 556 14.59 28.50 -18.79
C PHE A 556 14.84 29.98 -18.93
N ASP A 557 16.06 30.39 -18.71
CA ASP A 557 16.51 31.79 -18.79
C ASP A 557 17.97 31.80 -19.27
N LEU A 558 18.15 31.88 -20.60
CA LEU A 558 19.43 31.82 -21.26
C LEU A 558 19.81 33.21 -21.81
N GLY A 559 21.12 33.47 -21.91
CA GLY A 559 21.71 34.61 -22.56
C GLY A 559 21.58 34.56 -24.07
N TYR A 560 21.94 35.65 -24.69
CA TYR A 560 21.98 35.77 -26.15
C TYR A 560 23.11 34.92 -26.73
N GLY A 561 22.79 34.04 -27.66
CA GLY A 561 23.75 33.10 -28.28
C GLY A 561 23.84 31.73 -27.63
N ASP A 562 23.26 31.59 -26.45
CA ASP A 562 23.28 30.35 -25.68
C ASP A 562 22.11 29.45 -26.03
N PHE A 563 22.30 28.13 -25.92
CA PHE A 563 21.24 27.20 -26.28
C PHE A 563 21.36 25.84 -25.58
N VAL A 564 20.22 25.15 -25.49
CA VAL A 564 20.09 23.74 -25.09
C VAL A 564 19.63 22.96 -26.31
N ASP A 565 20.44 22.01 -26.77
CA ASP A 565 20.11 21.08 -27.83
C ASP A 565 19.68 19.74 -27.24
N VAL A 566 18.55 19.22 -27.72
CA VAL A 566 18.09 17.87 -27.42
C VAL A 566 18.26 16.99 -28.66
N TYR A 567 18.92 15.86 -28.51
CA TYR A 567 19.23 14.94 -29.60
C TYR A 567 18.55 13.57 -29.41
N ASN A 568 18.15 12.96 -30.52
CA ASN A 568 17.95 11.52 -30.60
C ASN A 568 19.35 10.86 -30.66
N ALA A 569 19.76 10.25 -29.56
CA ALA A 569 21.04 9.55 -29.45
C ALA A 569 20.94 8.04 -29.76
N THR A 570 19.79 7.57 -30.26
CA THR A 570 19.64 6.22 -30.79
C THR A 570 20.38 6.06 -32.13
N THR A 571 20.54 7.16 -32.88
CA THR A 571 21.28 7.21 -34.16
C THR A 571 22.78 7.46 -33.95
N THR A 572 23.61 7.03 -34.88
CA THR A 572 25.06 7.29 -34.90
C THR A 572 25.46 7.93 -36.23
N PRO A 573 25.83 9.20 -36.25
CA PRO A 573 25.88 10.17 -35.13
C PRO A 573 24.48 10.54 -34.60
N PRO A 574 24.41 11.06 -33.34
CA PRO A 574 23.13 11.57 -32.78
C PRO A 574 22.50 12.63 -33.65
N THR A 575 21.18 12.57 -33.83
CA THR A 575 20.44 13.50 -34.68
C THR A 575 19.75 14.55 -33.82
N LEU A 576 19.96 15.85 -34.14
CA LEU A 576 19.31 16.96 -33.43
C LEU A 576 17.78 16.79 -33.54
N TYR A 577 17.11 16.72 -32.39
CA TYR A 577 15.65 16.76 -32.32
C TYR A 577 15.16 18.21 -32.30
N LYS A 578 15.67 19.01 -31.34
CA LYS A 578 15.28 20.42 -31.21
C LYS A 578 16.35 21.23 -30.45
N ARG A 579 16.53 22.49 -30.88
CA ARG A 579 17.26 23.53 -30.15
C ARG A 579 16.27 24.41 -29.40
N PHE A 580 16.66 24.79 -28.18
CA PHE A 580 15.98 25.78 -27.36
C PHE A 580 16.93 26.91 -27.03
N ASP A 581 16.52 28.15 -27.32
CA ASP A 581 17.25 29.37 -27.07
C ASP A 581 16.28 30.53 -26.76
N ILE A 582 16.77 31.74 -26.65
CA ILE A 582 15.93 32.91 -26.37
C ILE A 582 14.90 33.20 -27.47
N TYR A 583 15.12 32.74 -28.71
CA TYR A 583 14.21 32.95 -29.85
C TYR A 583 13.17 31.81 -29.98
N GLU A 584 13.55 30.61 -29.58
CA GLU A 584 12.68 29.45 -29.52
C GLU A 584 12.65 28.86 -28.11
N PRO A 585 12.10 29.58 -27.11
CA PRO A 585 12.03 29.07 -25.75
C PRO A 585 11.12 27.87 -25.66
N PRO A 586 11.34 26.97 -24.70
CA PRO A 586 10.51 25.75 -24.54
C PRO A 586 9.08 26.11 -24.14
N THR A 587 8.11 25.35 -24.69
CA THR A 587 6.69 25.53 -24.39
C THR A 587 6.05 24.16 -24.08
N GLY A 588 5.64 23.93 -22.81
CA GLY A 588 4.93 22.73 -22.41
C GLY A 588 5.78 21.46 -22.39
N ILE A 589 5.14 20.31 -22.56
CA ILE A 589 5.75 18.99 -22.49
C ILE A 589 6.06 18.47 -23.90
N TYR A 590 7.25 17.95 -24.10
CA TYR A 590 7.71 17.32 -25.34
C TYR A 590 7.71 15.81 -25.16
N ASN A 591 6.96 15.09 -26.01
CA ASN A 591 6.94 13.63 -26.07
C ASN A 591 7.77 13.17 -27.27
N VAL A 592 8.75 12.31 -27.04
CA VAL A 592 9.64 11.79 -28.07
C VAL A 592 9.74 10.27 -27.98
N ASN A 593 9.93 9.61 -29.13
CA ASN A 593 9.93 8.15 -29.25
C ASN A 593 11.32 7.54 -29.47
N PHE A 594 12.39 8.26 -29.20
CA PHE A 594 13.73 7.68 -29.26
C PHE A 594 14.17 7.08 -27.91
N LYS A 595 14.94 6.00 -27.97
CA LYS A 595 15.33 5.18 -26.81
C LYS A 595 16.57 5.68 -26.07
N LYS A 596 17.27 6.68 -26.61
CA LYS A 596 18.42 7.36 -25.99
C LYS A 596 18.33 8.85 -26.28
N MET A 597 18.53 9.64 -25.23
CA MET A 597 18.48 11.09 -25.33
C MET A 597 19.82 11.69 -24.94
N ARG A 598 20.25 12.70 -25.69
CA ARG A 598 21.39 13.55 -25.31
C ARG A 598 20.88 14.97 -25.19
N ILE A 599 21.23 15.60 -24.07
CA ILE A 599 21.04 17.03 -23.85
C ILE A 599 22.41 17.68 -23.88
N HIS A 600 22.54 18.76 -24.62
CA HIS A 600 23.80 19.50 -24.78
C HIS A 600 23.52 20.97 -24.56
N PHE A 601 24.12 21.55 -23.54
CA PHE A 601 24.07 22.97 -23.25
C PHE A 601 25.39 23.66 -23.64
N ILE A 602 25.31 24.75 -24.36
CA ILE A 602 26.44 25.57 -24.75
C ILE A 602 26.11 27.02 -24.45
N SER A 603 27.04 27.69 -23.76
CA SER A 603 27.05 29.16 -23.65
C SER A 603 28.25 29.77 -24.36
N ASP A 604 28.06 30.99 -24.87
CA ASP A 604 29.15 31.77 -25.43
C ASP A 604 29.86 32.65 -24.36
N ASN A 605 30.54 33.70 -24.71
CA ASN A 605 31.32 34.53 -23.78
C ASN A 605 30.71 35.90 -23.51
N PHE A 606 29.42 36.11 -23.78
CA PHE A 606 28.78 37.38 -23.64
C PHE A 606 27.78 37.40 -22.53
N ASP A 607 26.65 37.05 -22.63
CA ASP A 607 25.48 37.42 -21.83
C ASP A 607 24.90 36.17 -21.15
N GLU A 608 25.19 35.97 -19.87
CA GLU A 608 24.74 34.78 -19.14
C GLU A 608 23.37 35.01 -18.50
N GLY A 609 22.45 34.05 -18.68
CA GLY A 609 21.16 34.01 -17.99
C GLY A 609 21.20 33.26 -16.66
N ASN A 610 20.05 33.13 -15.99
CA ASN A 610 19.94 32.39 -14.75
C ASN A 610 19.91 30.85 -14.96
N GLY A 611 19.98 30.36 -16.21
CA GLY A 611 20.12 28.97 -16.57
C GLY A 611 18.82 28.22 -16.79
N PHE A 612 18.92 26.89 -16.79
CA PHE A 612 17.77 26.03 -17.05
C PHE A 612 17.67 24.84 -16.10
N GLU A 613 16.45 24.34 -15.98
CA GLU A 613 16.12 23.05 -15.42
C GLU A 613 15.24 22.28 -16.40
N LEU A 614 15.67 21.08 -16.80
CA LEU A 614 14.94 20.18 -17.67
C LEU A 614 14.55 18.94 -16.86
N SER A 615 13.27 18.74 -16.64
CA SER A 615 12.72 17.52 -16.05
C SER A 615 12.36 16.55 -17.17
N TYR A 616 12.73 15.29 -17.06
CA TYR A 616 12.28 14.25 -17.97
C TYR A 616 11.75 13.01 -17.25
N TYR A 617 10.89 12.28 -17.95
CA TYR A 617 10.42 10.95 -17.58
C TYR A 617 10.70 10.01 -18.74
N ALA A 618 11.31 8.87 -18.47
CA ALA A 618 11.42 7.81 -19.44
C ALA A 618 10.06 7.13 -19.60
N LEU A 619 9.61 7.03 -20.83
CA LEU A 619 8.40 6.30 -21.18
C LEU A 619 8.80 4.84 -21.37
N ALA A 620 8.29 3.95 -20.50
CA ALA A 620 8.64 2.54 -20.59
C ALA A 620 8.29 1.97 -21.98
N SER A 621 9.23 1.25 -22.57
CA SER A 621 8.95 0.32 -23.66
C SER A 621 8.73 -1.05 -23.06
N ILE A 622 7.69 -1.73 -23.50
CA ILE A 622 7.76 -3.16 -23.57
C ILE A 622 8.17 -3.47 -25.00
N ASP A 623 9.37 -3.89 -25.18
CA ASP A 623 9.62 -4.91 -26.15
C ASP A 623 8.84 -6.11 -25.60
N ASP A 624 7.83 -6.53 -26.33
CA ASP A 624 7.07 -7.74 -26.10
C ASP A 624 8.11 -8.88 -26.15
N HIS A 625 8.65 -9.26 -25.01
CA HIS A 625 9.66 -10.32 -24.93
C HIS A 625 9.05 -11.70 -25.21
N SER A 626 7.85 -11.70 -25.79
CA SER A 626 7.29 -12.93 -26.35
C SER A 626 8.13 -13.45 -27.54
N GLY A 627 9.01 -12.62 -28.11
CA GLY A 627 9.67 -12.88 -29.38
C GLY A 627 8.67 -12.92 -30.55
N LEU A 628 7.45 -12.43 -30.34
CA LEU A 628 6.38 -12.33 -31.34
C LEU A 628 6.28 -10.89 -31.81
N ASP A 629 7.01 -10.53 -32.85
CA ASP A 629 6.97 -9.20 -33.42
C ASP A 629 5.76 -9.04 -34.36
N ASP A 630 5.29 -7.81 -34.55
CA ASP A 630 4.18 -7.45 -35.43
C ASP A 630 2.88 -8.23 -35.19
N LEU A 631 2.63 -8.67 -33.93
CA LEU A 631 1.44 -9.47 -33.61
C LEU A 631 0.14 -8.70 -33.89
N THR A 632 -0.62 -9.21 -34.87
CA THR A 632 -1.96 -8.72 -35.21
C THR A 632 -2.99 -9.83 -35.11
N ILE A 633 -4.22 -9.46 -34.71
CA ILE A 633 -5.34 -10.39 -34.54
C ILE A 633 -6.57 -9.79 -35.24
N TYR A 634 -7.11 -10.51 -36.21
CA TYR A 634 -8.24 -10.05 -36.99
C TYR A 634 -9.12 -11.20 -37.54
N PRO A 635 -10.42 -10.93 -37.82
CA PRO A 635 -11.16 -9.77 -37.35
C PRO A 635 -11.33 -9.79 -35.82
N ASN A 636 -11.48 -8.63 -35.20
CA ASN A 636 -11.85 -8.50 -33.80
C ASN A 636 -12.84 -7.32 -33.70
N PRO A 637 -14.15 -7.54 -33.57
CA PRO A 637 -14.84 -8.81 -33.27
C PRO A 637 -14.78 -9.91 -34.36
N ALA A 638 -14.88 -11.18 -33.94
CA ALA A 638 -14.83 -12.36 -34.78
C ALA A 638 -16.09 -13.21 -34.62
N SER A 639 -16.65 -13.72 -35.75
CA SER A 639 -17.82 -14.62 -35.75
C SER A 639 -17.42 -16.09 -35.92
N ASP A 640 -16.53 -16.39 -36.84
CA ASP A 640 -16.16 -17.78 -37.19
C ASP A 640 -14.71 -18.11 -36.82
N ASN A 641 -13.79 -17.24 -37.20
CA ASN A 641 -12.35 -17.46 -37.08
C ASN A 641 -11.62 -16.19 -36.63
N ILE A 642 -10.56 -16.39 -35.84
CA ILE A 642 -9.56 -15.39 -35.52
C ILE A 642 -8.30 -15.73 -36.30
N HIS A 643 -7.80 -14.80 -37.09
CA HIS A 643 -6.49 -14.90 -37.75
C HIS A 643 -5.45 -14.18 -36.91
N ILE A 644 -4.35 -14.86 -36.69
CA ILE A 644 -3.21 -14.38 -35.88
C ILE A 644 -2.03 -14.31 -36.85
N GLN A 645 -1.41 -13.14 -36.93
CA GLN A 645 -0.21 -12.89 -37.71
C GLN A 645 0.87 -12.36 -36.80
N PHE A 646 2.08 -12.91 -36.87
CA PHE A 646 3.23 -12.50 -36.05
C PHE A 646 4.53 -12.86 -36.76
N SER A 647 5.64 -12.20 -36.35
CA SER A 647 6.97 -12.48 -36.86
C SER A 647 7.87 -13.00 -35.73
N LEU A 648 8.84 -13.87 -36.07
CA LEU A 648 9.85 -14.41 -35.15
C LEU A 648 11.27 -14.12 -35.67
N GLU A 649 12.20 -13.85 -34.76
CA GLU A 649 13.64 -13.74 -35.09
C GLU A 649 14.33 -15.10 -35.23
N SER A 650 13.75 -16.17 -34.68
CA SER A 650 14.23 -17.55 -34.79
C SER A 650 13.06 -18.53 -34.68
N ASP A 651 13.26 -19.74 -35.21
CA ASP A 651 12.26 -20.81 -35.14
C ASP A 651 11.92 -21.11 -33.66
N ALA A 652 10.62 -21.15 -33.34
CA ALA A 652 10.14 -21.42 -31.99
C ALA A 652 8.79 -22.17 -31.97
N THR A 653 8.55 -22.88 -30.88
CA THR A 653 7.24 -23.41 -30.57
C THR A 653 6.44 -22.35 -29.81
N VAL A 654 5.31 -21.93 -30.38
CA VAL A 654 4.39 -20.97 -29.75
C VAL A 654 3.20 -21.73 -29.17
N GLN A 655 2.99 -21.60 -27.87
CA GLN A 655 1.77 -22.09 -27.22
C GLN A 655 0.70 -21.00 -27.28
N CYS A 656 -0.50 -21.38 -27.66
CA CYS A 656 -1.61 -20.47 -27.83
C CYS A 656 -2.81 -20.97 -27.00
N HIS A 657 -3.26 -20.19 -26.05
CA HIS A 657 -4.39 -20.50 -25.18
C HIS A 657 -5.50 -19.46 -25.36
N LEU A 658 -6.70 -19.91 -25.69
CA LEU A 658 -7.89 -19.07 -25.63
C LEU A 658 -8.61 -19.32 -24.31
N LEU A 659 -8.76 -18.28 -23.51
CA LEU A 659 -9.33 -18.34 -22.16
C LEU A 659 -10.63 -17.53 -22.11
N ASP A 660 -11.57 -17.91 -21.26
CA ASP A 660 -12.69 -17.05 -20.89
C ASP A 660 -12.24 -15.97 -19.87
N LEU A 661 -13.15 -15.07 -19.50
CA LEU A 661 -12.85 -13.99 -18.55
C LEU A 661 -12.57 -14.49 -17.12
N THR A 662 -12.88 -15.75 -16.81
CA THR A 662 -12.54 -16.37 -15.51
C THR A 662 -11.13 -16.96 -15.51
N GLY A 663 -10.41 -16.91 -16.64
CA GLY A 663 -9.10 -17.52 -16.82
C GLY A 663 -9.14 -19.02 -17.15
N LYS A 664 -10.34 -19.59 -17.35
CA LYS A 664 -10.48 -20.98 -17.77
C LYS A 664 -10.09 -21.14 -19.22
N THR A 665 -9.16 -22.03 -19.50
CA THR A 665 -8.75 -22.37 -20.86
C THR A 665 -9.89 -23.06 -21.63
N ILE A 666 -10.33 -22.41 -22.70
CA ILE A 666 -11.36 -22.90 -23.62
C ILE A 666 -10.73 -23.71 -24.74
N ARG A 667 -9.57 -23.28 -25.22
CA ARG A 667 -8.84 -23.94 -26.33
C ARG A 667 -7.33 -23.77 -26.11
N THR A 668 -6.58 -24.80 -26.50
CA THR A 668 -5.13 -24.78 -26.54
C THR A 668 -4.65 -25.25 -27.89
N GLU A 669 -3.71 -24.52 -28.48
CA GLU A 669 -3.07 -24.89 -29.73
C GLU A 669 -1.55 -24.70 -29.62
N THR A 670 -0.80 -25.50 -30.33
CA THR A 670 0.66 -25.41 -30.37
C THR A 670 1.06 -25.16 -31.83
N ILE A 671 1.75 -24.05 -32.05
CA ILE A 671 2.17 -23.59 -33.37
C ILE A 671 3.69 -23.84 -33.48
N GLN A 672 4.10 -24.59 -34.48
CA GLN A 672 5.51 -24.67 -34.88
C GLN A 672 5.76 -23.51 -35.85
N ALA A 673 6.37 -22.45 -35.33
CA ALA A 673 6.55 -21.22 -36.09
C ALA A 673 8.03 -21.08 -36.53
N ASN A 674 8.22 -20.55 -37.74
CA ASN A 674 9.54 -20.35 -38.32
C ASN A 674 10.00 -18.90 -38.21
N VAL A 675 11.28 -18.67 -38.40
CA VAL A 675 11.84 -17.33 -38.54
C VAL A 675 11.10 -16.53 -39.64
N GLY A 676 10.78 -15.27 -39.33
CA GLY A 676 10.00 -14.38 -40.19
C GLY A 676 8.49 -14.47 -39.93
N GLU A 677 7.68 -14.12 -40.90
CA GLU A 677 6.22 -13.97 -40.80
C GLU A 677 5.51 -15.32 -40.70
N ASN A 678 4.62 -15.45 -39.72
CA ASN A 678 3.78 -16.61 -39.45
C ASN A 678 2.32 -16.23 -39.37
N HIS A 679 1.46 -17.15 -39.84
CA HIS A 679 0.00 -17.01 -39.80
C HIS A 679 -0.63 -18.23 -39.15
N HIS A 680 -1.61 -18.00 -38.28
CA HIS A 680 -2.38 -19.05 -37.63
C HIS A 680 -3.86 -18.67 -37.57
N THR A 681 -4.74 -19.67 -37.48
CA THR A 681 -6.19 -19.43 -37.47
C THR A 681 -6.84 -20.27 -36.38
N ILE A 682 -7.61 -19.63 -35.53
CA ILE A 682 -8.37 -20.27 -34.45
C ILE A 682 -9.86 -20.14 -34.77
N GLY A 683 -10.58 -21.27 -34.88
CA GLY A 683 -12.03 -21.27 -35.04
C GLY A 683 -12.73 -20.88 -33.73
N VAL A 684 -13.68 -19.96 -33.78
CA VAL A 684 -14.44 -19.47 -32.61
C VAL A 684 -15.96 -19.59 -32.78
N SER A 685 -16.45 -20.15 -33.88
CA SER A 685 -17.89 -20.29 -34.23
C SER A 685 -18.71 -21.08 -33.17
N ASN A 686 -18.05 -21.89 -32.35
CA ASN A 686 -18.69 -22.71 -31.30
C ASN A 686 -18.66 -22.00 -29.91
N LEU A 687 -18.16 -20.79 -29.85
CA LEU A 687 -18.05 -20.02 -28.59
C LEU A 687 -19.28 -19.11 -28.45
N SER A 688 -19.64 -18.83 -27.20
CA SER A 688 -20.69 -17.85 -26.92
C SER A 688 -20.18 -16.43 -27.23
N SER A 689 -21.07 -15.55 -27.71
CA SER A 689 -20.73 -14.14 -27.87
C SER A 689 -20.22 -13.54 -26.58
N GLY A 690 -19.09 -12.86 -26.64
CA GLY A 690 -18.45 -12.28 -25.47
C GLY A 690 -16.96 -12.04 -25.64
N PHE A 691 -16.31 -11.60 -24.55
CA PHE A 691 -14.88 -11.38 -24.54
C PHE A 691 -14.12 -12.63 -24.11
N TYR A 692 -13.00 -12.85 -24.79
CA TYR A 692 -12.04 -13.92 -24.53
C TYR A 692 -10.63 -13.33 -24.43
N ILE A 693 -9.73 -14.06 -23.82
CA ILE A 693 -8.31 -13.73 -23.68
C ILE A 693 -7.51 -14.70 -24.53
N LEU A 694 -6.80 -14.20 -25.52
CA LEU A 694 -5.82 -14.98 -26.28
C LEU A 694 -4.45 -14.78 -25.67
N GLU A 695 -3.91 -15.86 -25.12
CA GLU A 695 -2.57 -15.93 -24.55
C GLU A 695 -1.66 -16.66 -25.53
N MET A 696 -0.53 -16.07 -25.87
CA MET A 696 0.50 -16.70 -26.70
C MET A 696 1.84 -16.66 -25.97
N SER A 697 2.54 -17.77 -25.90
CA SER A 697 3.83 -17.88 -25.24
C SER A 697 4.86 -18.60 -26.10
N THR A 698 6.11 -18.12 -26.02
CA THR A 698 7.32 -18.71 -26.60
C THR A 698 8.26 -19.11 -25.45
N PRO A 699 9.38 -19.79 -25.72
CA PRO A 699 10.42 -20.03 -24.71
C PRO A 699 11.03 -18.75 -24.12
N THR A 700 10.91 -17.61 -24.78
CA THR A 700 11.51 -16.32 -24.39
C THR A 700 10.53 -15.41 -23.68
N GLY A 701 9.21 -15.65 -23.78
CA GLY A 701 8.22 -14.82 -23.10
C GLY A 701 6.77 -15.13 -23.50
N LYS A 702 5.86 -14.28 -23.06
CA LYS A 702 4.40 -14.47 -23.19
C LYS A 702 3.72 -13.15 -23.52
N THR A 703 2.73 -13.20 -24.39
CA THR A 703 1.86 -12.05 -24.71
C THR A 703 0.39 -12.42 -24.56
N ILE A 704 -0.46 -11.42 -24.29
CA ILE A 704 -1.90 -11.58 -24.07
C ILE A 704 -2.64 -10.54 -24.91
N ARG A 705 -3.73 -10.97 -25.56
CA ARG A 705 -4.61 -10.08 -26.34
C ARG A 705 -6.07 -10.38 -26.02
N LYS A 706 -6.88 -9.34 -25.99
CA LYS A 706 -8.33 -9.45 -25.84
C LYS A 706 -8.98 -9.66 -27.19
N VAL A 707 -9.87 -10.63 -27.26
CA VAL A 707 -10.62 -10.97 -28.46
C VAL A 707 -12.11 -10.92 -28.14
N MET A 708 -12.89 -10.32 -29.01
CA MET A 708 -14.35 -10.32 -28.96
C MET A 708 -14.90 -11.32 -29.98
N VAL A 709 -15.79 -12.21 -29.53
CA VAL A 709 -16.55 -13.14 -30.38
C VAL A 709 -18.00 -12.66 -30.44
N GLU A 710 -18.57 -12.56 -31.64
CA GLU A 710 -19.97 -12.16 -31.92
C GLU A 710 -20.91 -13.35 -32.06
#